data_3956daf3c218b947347c1c07475b8364
#
_entry.id   3956daf3c218b947347c1c07475b8364
#
_cell.length_a   1.000
_cell.length_b   1.000
_cell.length_c   1.000
_cell.angle_alpha   90.00
_cell.angle_beta   90.00
_cell.angle_gamma   90.00
#
_symmetry.space_group_name_H-M   'P 1'
#
loop_
_entity.id
_entity.type
_entity.pdbx_description
1 polymer ?
#
loop_
_entity_poly.entity_id
_entity_poly.type
_entity_poly.pdbx_seq_one_letter_code
_entity_poly.pdbx_strand_id
1 'polypeptide(L)'
;MTDLLPLLAEASPEEFLKSVEVALQKTPCSFDILFIQEGDGFSGGNYISGLLWALETLAWDEEYLVRVSVILGDLASHDPGGKWANRPANSLTTIFLPWLPQTKATLEKRKIAIQTLKTEFPEVAWKVLVSLLPNEYQTSMGSRKPVWGEIIPDDGTKKVTSQDYRDQVSSYAGIAVEMAKEDIAKLNELIKHLDNLPQSFFDTILEFLASTGITSKSESERLLLWNTLVTFTLRHKRYADAEWALSPELVDKIDQVAEKIAPQNPLSLYHSLFSGNDFELYDKNRDYEEQQRELETRKQKAVAEIITNMGFEKVLELAKAVQSPSDVGTSLGFIAVNEVDDMILPNLLDTESGYLTHFAGGFIRGRFFSKGWQWVDKINTSQWMPSQIGQFLSYLPFVPETWERSKQLFGEDESPYWTRTNANPYKTDESLEVAIDSLVKYGRPLAAIHCLHRIQHAKQSFNNKRAVGVLLAAIDSSENVHMMNQYEIVEIIKALQDDPKTNPEDLYGVEWAYLPLLNHHNGASPKLLECRLADEPGFFCEVIRLVFRSKNEIQTTEEPTEQAKRVAANVYRLLSEWRTPPGCLQDGSYDGDVLAVWLEAVKKECTETGHFDVAMSIVGQVLIYTPADPDGLWIHRYAAKELNKKDVGAMREGFNTGLFNSRGVHGFSNGKEERELANKYRSQAETVESFFSLATVLRELATSYEHEVRGNNTDPFED
;
A
#
# COMPACT_ATOMS: atom_id res chain seq x y z
N MET A 1 7.44 9.16 32.84
CA MET A 1 6.47 9.92 33.67
C MET A 1 5.03 9.50 33.38
N THR A 2 4.66 9.28 32.13
CA THR A 2 3.32 8.80 31.71
C THR A 2 2.94 7.45 32.32
N ASP A 3 3.89 6.53 32.50
CA ASP A 3 3.65 5.19 33.05
C ASP A 3 3.29 5.18 34.56
N LEU A 4 3.53 6.29 35.25
CA LEU A 4 3.15 6.47 36.65
C LEU A 4 1.74 7.03 36.85
N LEU A 5 1.09 7.55 35.79
CA LEU A 5 -0.23 8.15 35.91
C LEU A 5 -1.31 7.17 36.42
N PRO A 6 -1.37 5.89 35.98
CA PRO A 6 -2.30 4.94 36.56
C PRO A 6 -2.16 4.75 38.05
N LEU A 7 -0.92 4.66 38.56
CA LEU A 7 -0.64 4.51 40.01
C LEU A 7 -1.04 5.76 40.79
N LEU A 8 -0.82 6.97 40.24
CA LEU A 8 -1.24 8.22 40.87
C LEU A 8 -2.77 8.32 40.89
N ALA A 9 -3.45 7.88 39.85
CA ALA A 9 -4.90 7.85 39.77
C ALA A 9 -5.48 6.91 40.86
N GLU A 10 -4.93 5.71 41.03
CA GLU A 10 -5.36 4.80 42.11
C GLU A 10 -5.07 5.33 43.51
N ALA A 11 -3.90 5.98 43.72
CA ALA A 11 -3.51 6.49 45.02
C ALA A 11 -4.39 7.66 45.47
N SER A 12 -4.90 8.50 44.59
CA SER A 12 -5.73 9.67 44.92
C SER A 12 -6.70 10.01 43.79
N PRO A 13 -7.78 9.23 43.57
CA PRO A 13 -8.69 9.36 42.47
C PRO A 13 -9.32 10.76 42.32
N GLU A 14 -9.81 11.31 43.42
CA GLU A 14 -10.49 12.61 43.45
C GLU A 14 -9.58 13.75 43.00
N GLU A 15 -8.36 13.84 43.56
CA GLU A 15 -7.43 14.91 43.22
C GLU A 15 -6.85 14.72 41.82
N PHE A 16 -6.67 13.46 41.40
CA PHE A 16 -6.24 13.16 40.05
C PHE A 16 -7.28 13.65 39.01
N LEU A 17 -8.54 13.23 39.15
CA LEU A 17 -9.62 13.64 38.23
C LEU A 17 -9.80 15.17 38.23
N LYS A 18 -9.79 15.82 39.41
CA LYS A 18 -9.86 17.27 39.49
C LYS A 18 -8.69 17.97 38.78
N SER A 19 -7.49 17.43 38.89
CA SER A 19 -6.32 17.97 38.19
C SER A 19 -6.44 17.85 36.68
N VAL A 20 -6.97 16.73 36.20
CA VAL A 20 -7.25 16.51 34.77
C VAL A 20 -8.31 17.46 34.26
N GLU A 21 -9.41 17.64 34.99
CA GLU A 21 -10.49 18.59 34.65
C GLU A 21 -10.00 20.05 34.58
N VAL A 22 -9.18 20.47 35.54
CA VAL A 22 -8.56 21.81 35.51
C VAL A 22 -7.64 21.99 34.31
N ALA A 23 -6.92 20.91 33.92
CA ALA A 23 -6.04 20.95 32.76
C ALA A 23 -6.81 21.01 31.43
N LEU A 24 -7.97 20.35 31.33
CA LEU A 24 -8.87 20.40 30.17
C LEU A 24 -9.48 21.81 29.96
N GLN A 25 -9.81 22.53 31.04
CA GLN A 25 -10.40 23.86 30.94
C GLN A 25 -9.46 24.95 30.43
N LYS A 26 -8.19 24.68 30.28
CA LYS A 26 -7.21 25.67 29.75
C LYS A 26 -7.36 25.87 28.24
N THR A 27 -7.10 27.06 27.77
CA THR A 27 -7.07 27.38 26.35
C THR A 27 -5.70 27.96 25.98
N PRO A 28 -4.87 27.27 25.14
CA PRO A 28 -5.13 25.93 24.55
C PRO A 28 -5.17 24.84 25.61
N CYS A 29 -5.84 23.71 25.29
CA CYS A 29 -5.93 22.58 26.20
C CYS A 29 -4.53 22.02 26.51
N SER A 30 -4.25 21.79 27.82
CA SER A 30 -2.91 21.31 28.24
C SER A 30 -2.55 19.93 27.68
N PHE A 31 -3.56 19.14 27.23
CA PHE A 31 -3.36 17.82 26.70
C PHE A 31 -3.21 17.76 25.17
N ASP A 32 -3.42 18.87 24.44
CA ASP A 32 -3.25 18.89 22.98
C ASP A 32 -1.86 18.43 22.56
N ILE A 33 -0.83 18.74 23.36
CA ILE A 33 0.55 18.29 23.09
C ILE A 33 0.72 16.75 23.21
N LEU A 34 -0.15 16.07 23.97
CA LEU A 34 -0.05 14.61 24.13
C LEU A 34 -0.56 13.84 22.90
N PHE A 35 -1.28 14.51 22.00
CA PHE A 35 -1.69 13.94 20.72
C PHE A 35 -0.60 13.99 19.66
N ILE A 36 0.54 14.62 19.94
CA ILE A 36 1.69 14.64 19.04
C ILE A 36 2.30 13.23 19.02
N GLN A 37 2.39 12.68 17.82
CA GLN A 37 2.96 11.35 17.59
C GLN A 37 4.38 11.50 17.06
N GLU A 38 5.37 10.87 17.72
CA GLU A 38 6.73 10.75 17.20
C GLU A 38 6.93 9.38 16.57
N GLY A 39 7.49 9.37 15.33
CA GLY A 39 7.86 8.16 14.61
C GLY A 39 7.04 7.85 13.36
N ASP A 40 7.55 6.91 12.56
CA ASP A 40 7.04 6.51 11.24
C ASP A 40 6.01 5.36 11.26
N GLY A 41 5.48 5.02 12.43
CA GLY A 41 4.48 3.95 12.62
C GLY A 41 5.05 2.59 13.02
N PHE A 42 6.38 2.39 13.00
CA PHE A 42 7.05 1.19 13.49
C PHE A 42 7.82 1.44 14.79
N SER A 43 8.30 2.66 15.00
CA SER A 43 8.96 3.09 16.22
C SER A 43 8.50 4.50 16.56
N GLY A 44 7.74 4.67 17.65
CA GLY A 44 7.30 5.99 18.08
C GLY A 44 6.55 5.93 19.39
N GLY A 45 6.54 7.05 20.14
CA GLY A 45 5.83 7.20 21.40
C GLY A 45 4.43 7.75 21.20
N ASN A 46 3.46 7.15 21.86
CA ASN A 46 2.13 7.72 22.03
C ASN A 46 2.03 8.26 23.47
N TYR A 47 2.14 9.58 23.63
CA TYR A 47 2.24 10.22 24.95
C TYR A 47 0.94 10.26 25.72
N ILE A 48 -0.23 10.13 25.07
CA ILE A 48 -1.54 10.15 25.73
C ILE A 48 -1.86 8.81 26.43
N SER A 49 -1.21 7.71 26.05
CA SER A 49 -1.52 6.36 26.55
C SER A 49 -1.53 6.28 28.07
N GLY A 50 -0.56 6.87 28.76
CA GLY A 50 -0.50 6.84 30.21
C GLY A 50 -1.69 7.53 30.90
N LEU A 51 -2.20 8.63 30.31
CA LEU A 51 -3.41 9.32 30.80
C LEU A 51 -4.66 8.45 30.54
N LEU A 52 -4.76 7.83 29.37
CA LEU A 52 -5.89 6.96 29.04
C LEU A 52 -5.94 5.76 29.99
N TRP A 53 -4.81 5.12 30.24
CA TRP A 53 -4.72 4.00 31.18
C TRP A 53 -5.10 4.38 32.61
N ALA A 54 -4.73 5.59 33.05
CA ALA A 54 -5.14 6.10 34.35
C ALA A 54 -6.66 6.29 34.46
N LEU A 55 -7.29 6.84 33.42
CA LEU A 55 -8.74 7.00 33.34
C LEU A 55 -9.46 5.65 33.21
N GLU A 56 -8.94 4.73 32.42
CA GLU A 56 -9.45 3.36 32.32
C GLU A 56 -9.42 2.63 33.67
N THR A 57 -8.32 2.78 34.43
CA THR A 57 -8.20 2.22 35.78
C THR A 57 -9.30 2.73 36.70
N LEU A 58 -9.60 4.04 36.67
CA LEU A 58 -10.65 4.64 37.50
C LEU A 58 -12.05 4.27 37.02
N ALA A 59 -12.27 3.99 35.75
CA ALA A 59 -13.56 3.58 35.20
C ALA A 59 -14.05 2.22 35.75
N TRP A 60 -13.20 1.42 36.34
CA TRP A 60 -13.60 0.17 37.02
C TRP A 60 -14.46 0.43 38.22
N ASP A 61 -14.29 1.56 38.89
CA ASP A 61 -15.16 1.97 39.99
C ASP A 61 -16.42 2.65 39.49
N GLU A 62 -17.57 2.17 39.96
CA GLU A 62 -18.86 2.74 39.59
C GLU A 62 -19.05 4.20 40.03
N GLU A 63 -18.31 4.65 41.06
CA GLU A 63 -18.37 6.01 41.56
C GLU A 63 -17.78 6.98 40.55
N TYR A 64 -16.67 6.61 39.88
CA TYR A 64 -15.96 7.50 38.97
C TYR A 64 -16.39 7.34 37.51
N LEU A 65 -17.15 6.29 37.13
CA LEU A 65 -17.48 5.98 35.75
C LEU A 65 -18.03 7.16 34.95
N VAL A 66 -19.03 7.87 35.50
CA VAL A 66 -19.68 9.00 34.78
C VAL A 66 -18.68 10.12 34.55
N ARG A 67 -17.92 10.47 35.60
CA ARG A 67 -16.91 11.53 35.57
C ARG A 67 -15.79 11.24 34.58
N VAL A 68 -15.26 10.00 34.61
CA VAL A 68 -14.26 9.51 33.66
C VAL A 68 -14.80 9.54 32.23
N SER A 69 -16.06 9.16 32.02
CA SER A 69 -16.68 9.20 30.69
C SER A 69 -16.76 10.61 30.11
N VAL A 70 -17.07 11.61 30.95
CA VAL A 70 -17.09 13.01 30.54
C VAL A 70 -15.68 13.50 30.20
N ILE A 71 -14.68 13.18 31.02
CA ILE A 71 -13.27 13.53 30.79
C ILE A 71 -12.76 12.89 29.49
N LEU A 72 -13.04 11.60 29.25
CA LEU A 72 -12.68 10.92 28.01
C LEU A 72 -13.42 11.50 26.81
N GLY A 73 -14.67 11.95 27.00
CA GLY A 73 -15.46 12.65 25.97
C GLY A 73 -14.83 13.97 25.58
N ASP A 74 -14.38 14.76 26.55
CA ASP A 74 -13.69 16.02 26.33
C ASP A 74 -12.37 15.78 25.59
N LEU A 75 -11.52 14.87 26.07
CA LEU A 75 -10.30 14.48 25.37
C LEU A 75 -10.56 13.99 23.94
N ALA A 76 -11.64 13.25 23.72
CA ALA A 76 -12.00 12.77 22.37
C ALA A 76 -12.45 13.92 21.45
N SER A 77 -12.98 15.01 22.00
CA SER A 77 -13.34 16.19 21.22
C SER A 77 -12.12 16.98 20.73
N HIS A 78 -10.99 16.87 21.44
CA HIS A 78 -9.69 17.45 21.08
C HIS A 78 -8.85 16.56 20.18
N ASP A 79 -9.23 15.30 19.97
CA ASP A 79 -8.42 14.29 19.26
C ASP A 79 -8.34 14.59 17.74
N PRO A 80 -7.15 14.91 17.19
CA PRO A 80 -6.98 15.23 15.77
C PRO A 80 -7.10 14.00 14.85
N GLY A 81 -7.27 12.80 15.40
CA GLY A 81 -7.26 11.56 14.66
C GLY A 81 -5.84 11.05 14.35
N GLY A 82 -5.73 9.90 13.70
CA GLY A 82 -4.46 9.27 13.29
C GLY A 82 -4.51 7.74 13.37
N LYS A 83 -3.35 7.09 13.22
CA LYS A 83 -3.23 5.63 13.06
C LYS A 83 -3.12 4.84 14.37
N TRP A 84 -2.85 5.48 15.50
CA TRP A 84 -2.70 4.82 16.79
C TRP A 84 -4.04 4.33 17.35
N ALA A 85 -4.04 3.14 17.92
CA ALA A 85 -5.24 2.54 18.54
C ALA A 85 -5.57 3.18 19.92
N ASN A 86 -4.57 3.62 20.68
CA ASN A 86 -4.77 4.26 21.99
C ASN A 86 -5.33 5.67 21.79
N ARG A 87 -6.66 5.80 21.88
CA ARG A 87 -7.40 7.05 21.72
C ARG A 87 -8.54 7.15 22.71
N PRO A 88 -8.93 8.35 23.13
CA PRO A 88 -9.98 8.54 24.14
C PRO A 88 -11.32 7.88 23.76
N ALA A 89 -11.74 7.98 22.50
CA ALA A 89 -12.96 7.34 22.01
C ALA A 89 -12.88 5.80 22.05
N ASN A 90 -11.70 5.22 21.79
CA ASN A 90 -11.48 3.78 21.87
C ASN A 90 -11.50 3.29 23.32
N SER A 91 -10.94 4.07 24.27
CA SER A 91 -11.06 3.78 25.72
C SER A 91 -12.52 3.77 26.16
N LEU A 92 -13.33 4.77 25.72
CA LEU A 92 -14.78 4.77 25.97
C LEU A 92 -15.45 3.50 25.41
N THR A 93 -15.20 3.18 24.15
CA THR A 93 -15.76 1.97 23.53
C THR A 93 -15.36 0.71 24.34
N THR A 94 -14.11 0.58 24.74
CA THR A 94 -13.62 -0.56 25.52
C THR A 94 -14.30 -0.66 26.88
N ILE A 95 -14.48 0.46 27.59
CA ILE A 95 -15.14 0.51 28.91
C ILE A 95 -16.59 0.02 28.80
N PHE A 96 -17.30 0.42 27.76
CA PHE A 96 -18.73 0.15 27.59
C PHE A 96 -19.07 -1.07 26.74
N LEU A 97 -18.11 -1.91 26.33
CA LEU A 97 -18.37 -3.11 25.53
C LEU A 97 -19.48 -3.98 26.15
N PRO A 98 -20.58 -4.27 25.41
CA PRO A 98 -21.71 -5.03 25.98
C PRO A 98 -21.34 -6.45 26.41
N TRP A 99 -20.44 -7.10 25.68
CA TRP A 99 -20.02 -8.49 25.91
C TRP A 99 -18.81 -8.61 26.87
N LEU A 100 -18.05 -7.51 27.08
CA LEU A 100 -16.89 -7.47 27.96
C LEU A 100 -16.76 -6.09 28.64
N PRO A 101 -17.72 -5.67 29.48
CA PRO A 101 -17.66 -4.36 30.15
C PRO A 101 -16.42 -4.23 31.04
N GLN A 102 -15.69 -3.14 30.89
CA GLN A 102 -14.50 -2.87 31.68
C GLN A 102 -14.82 -1.90 32.84
N THR A 103 -15.87 -2.27 33.58
CA THR A 103 -16.34 -1.54 34.77
C THR A 103 -17.21 -2.44 35.63
N LYS A 104 -17.21 -2.21 36.96
CA LYS A 104 -18.14 -2.85 37.90
C LYS A 104 -19.49 -2.15 38.03
N ALA A 105 -19.67 -1.03 37.34
CA ALA A 105 -20.91 -0.26 37.37
C ALA A 105 -22.11 -1.06 36.86
N THR A 106 -23.25 -0.82 37.47
CA THR A 106 -24.53 -1.42 37.05
C THR A 106 -24.92 -0.96 35.63
N LEU A 107 -25.81 -1.72 34.97
CA LEU A 107 -26.33 -1.33 33.65
C LEU A 107 -26.92 0.08 33.66
N GLU A 108 -27.71 0.43 34.70
CA GLU A 108 -28.31 1.74 34.85
C GLU A 108 -27.25 2.85 34.93
N LYS A 109 -26.18 2.63 35.68
CA LYS A 109 -25.11 3.61 35.79
C LYS A 109 -24.31 3.77 34.49
N ARG A 110 -24.09 2.68 33.74
CA ARG A 110 -23.49 2.72 32.39
C ARG A 110 -24.38 3.50 31.41
N LYS A 111 -25.70 3.29 31.46
CA LYS A 111 -26.67 4.05 30.67
C LYS A 111 -26.64 5.56 30.99
N ILE A 112 -26.59 5.91 32.28
CA ILE A 112 -26.45 7.31 32.72
C ILE A 112 -25.16 7.93 32.17
N ALA A 113 -24.03 7.19 32.22
CA ALA A 113 -22.76 7.67 31.67
C ALA A 113 -22.84 7.96 30.17
N ILE A 114 -23.43 7.07 29.39
CA ILE A 114 -23.63 7.28 27.94
C ILE A 114 -24.61 8.41 27.66
N GLN A 115 -25.68 8.56 28.45
CA GLN A 115 -26.63 9.68 28.31
C GLN A 115 -25.98 11.02 28.64
N THR A 116 -25.14 11.06 29.69
CA THR A 116 -24.34 12.25 30.00
C THR A 116 -23.38 12.58 28.87
N LEU A 117 -22.68 11.56 28.32
CA LEU A 117 -21.80 11.75 27.17
C LEU A 117 -22.55 12.26 25.94
N LYS A 118 -23.79 11.75 25.67
CA LYS A 118 -24.68 12.28 24.60
C LYS A 118 -25.00 13.77 24.80
N THR A 119 -25.19 14.18 26.03
CA THR A 119 -25.56 15.58 26.33
C THR A 119 -24.37 16.51 26.21
N GLU A 120 -23.22 16.13 26.75
CA GLU A 120 -22.03 16.97 26.78
C GLU A 120 -21.22 16.91 25.47
N PHE A 121 -21.09 15.75 24.87
CA PHE A 121 -20.27 15.47 23.67
C PHE A 121 -21.02 14.61 22.65
N PRO A 122 -22.08 15.14 22.00
CA PRO A 122 -22.96 14.34 21.12
C PRO A 122 -22.26 13.64 19.98
N GLU A 123 -21.24 14.26 19.36
CA GLU A 123 -20.50 13.62 18.26
C GLU A 123 -19.59 12.48 18.74
N VAL A 124 -19.02 12.59 19.93
CA VAL A 124 -18.25 11.51 20.55
C VAL A 124 -19.18 10.37 20.95
N ALA A 125 -20.31 10.70 21.61
CA ALA A 125 -21.31 9.71 21.99
C ALA A 125 -21.83 8.92 20.79
N TRP A 126 -22.07 9.61 19.66
CA TRP A 126 -22.49 8.97 18.41
C TRP A 126 -21.47 7.91 17.95
N LYS A 127 -20.20 8.29 17.82
CA LYS A 127 -19.13 7.37 17.39
C LYS A 127 -19.00 6.16 18.32
N VAL A 128 -19.06 6.38 19.62
CA VAL A 128 -19.02 5.32 20.63
C VAL A 128 -20.22 4.39 20.49
N LEU A 129 -21.45 4.94 20.39
CA LEU A 129 -22.67 4.14 20.25
C LEU A 129 -22.66 3.25 19.01
N VAL A 130 -22.25 3.80 17.85
CA VAL A 130 -22.13 2.99 16.62
C VAL A 130 -21.10 1.88 16.79
N SER A 131 -19.96 2.16 17.44
CA SER A 131 -18.93 1.16 17.72
C SER A 131 -19.37 0.10 18.75
N LEU A 132 -20.39 0.35 19.57
CA LEU A 132 -20.95 -0.58 20.55
C LEU A 132 -22.08 -1.44 20.00
N LEU A 133 -22.53 -1.22 18.76
CA LEU A 133 -23.49 -2.11 18.11
C LEU A 133 -22.87 -3.51 17.92
N PRO A 134 -23.66 -4.57 17.95
CA PRO A 134 -23.19 -5.94 17.77
C PRO A 134 -22.34 -6.11 16.50
N ASN A 135 -21.16 -6.70 16.67
CA ASN A 135 -20.29 -7.05 15.56
C ASN A 135 -19.57 -8.36 15.89
N GLU A 136 -19.77 -9.39 15.09
CA GLU A 136 -19.20 -10.74 15.32
C GLU A 136 -17.66 -10.76 15.26
N TYR A 137 -17.07 -9.79 14.57
CA TYR A 137 -15.60 -9.68 14.42
C TYR A 137 -14.96 -8.74 15.44
N GLN A 138 -15.75 -8.21 16.40
CA GLN A 138 -15.23 -7.30 17.40
C GLN A 138 -14.34 -8.04 18.40
N THR A 139 -13.09 -7.60 18.51
CA THR A 139 -12.12 -8.10 19.49
C THR A 139 -11.73 -7.01 20.46
N SER A 140 -11.39 -7.37 21.70
CA SER A 140 -10.87 -6.44 22.68
C SER A 140 -9.87 -7.16 23.60
N MET A 141 -8.79 -6.47 23.95
CA MET A 141 -7.84 -6.90 24.96
C MET A 141 -8.23 -6.42 26.38
N GLY A 142 -9.39 -5.74 26.49
CA GLY A 142 -9.82 -5.09 27.72
C GLY A 142 -9.16 -3.72 27.94
N SER A 143 -9.44 -3.13 29.11
CA SER A 143 -8.84 -1.87 29.57
C SER A 143 -7.84 -2.11 30.69
N ARG A 144 -7.05 -1.08 31.02
CA ARG A 144 -6.15 -1.15 32.19
C ARG A 144 -6.94 -1.41 33.47
N LYS A 145 -6.53 -2.42 34.24
CA LYS A 145 -7.15 -2.78 35.52
C LYS A 145 -6.44 -2.08 36.68
N PRO A 146 -7.17 -1.73 37.76
CA PRO A 146 -6.52 -1.27 39.02
C PRO A 146 -5.67 -2.38 39.64
N VAL A 147 -4.57 -1.99 40.25
CA VAL A 147 -3.59 -2.92 40.86
C VAL A 147 -3.59 -2.82 42.39
N TRP A 148 -3.80 -1.63 42.91
CA TRP A 148 -3.66 -1.32 44.34
C TRP A 148 -4.96 -0.87 45.02
N GLY A 149 -5.99 -0.52 44.24
CA GLY A 149 -7.26 -0.04 44.78
C GLY A 149 -8.07 -1.16 45.46
N GLU A 150 -9.04 -0.75 46.29
CA GLU A 150 -9.98 -1.69 46.94
C GLU A 150 -10.84 -2.45 45.97
N ILE A 151 -10.97 -1.93 44.74
CA ILE A 151 -11.77 -2.52 43.65
C ILE A 151 -10.83 -3.21 42.65
N ILE A 152 -10.22 -4.29 43.06
CA ILE A 152 -9.48 -5.16 42.16
C ILE A 152 -10.49 -6.08 41.46
N PRO A 153 -10.58 -6.05 40.09
CA PRO A 153 -11.44 -6.98 39.40
C PRO A 153 -10.98 -8.42 39.63
N ASP A 154 -11.87 -9.22 40.18
CA ASP A 154 -11.63 -10.66 40.29
C ASP A 154 -11.47 -11.25 38.90
N ASP A 155 -10.43 -12.05 38.63
CA ASP A 155 -10.24 -12.76 37.35
C ASP A 155 -11.34 -13.83 37.13
N GLY A 156 -12.11 -14.15 38.16
CA GLY A 156 -13.38 -14.86 38.10
C GLY A 156 -14.57 -13.97 37.70
N THR A 157 -14.42 -13.16 36.66
CA THR A 157 -15.43 -12.22 36.16
C THR A 157 -16.83 -12.85 36.17
N LYS A 158 -17.80 -12.20 36.79
CA LYS A 158 -19.22 -12.48 36.54
C LYS A 158 -19.41 -12.47 35.04
N LYS A 159 -19.56 -13.66 34.44
CA LYS A 159 -19.83 -13.76 33.01
C LYS A 159 -21.06 -12.93 32.73
N VAL A 160 -20.96 -12.02 31.78
CA VAL A 160 -22.12 -11.26 31.25
C VAL A 160 -23.16 -12.27 30.84
N THR A 161 -24.36 -12.19 31.43
CA THR A 161 -25.46 -13.09 31.01
C THR A 161 -25.97 -12.65 29.64
N SER A 162 -26.57 -13.58 28.91
CA SER A 162 -27.22 -13.25 27.63
C SER A 162 -28.31 -12.19 27.79
N GLN A 163 -28.92 -12.08 28.97
CA GLN A 163 -29.93 -11.04 29.26
C GLN A 163 -29.25 -9.70 29.47
N ASP A 164 -28.21 -9.62 30.29
CA ASP A 164 -27.45 -8.35 30.52
C ASP A 164 -26.90 -7.80 29.21
N TYR A 165 -26.37 -8.69 28.35
CA TYR A 165 -25.91 -8.31 27.00
C TYR A 165 -27.04 -7.72 26.16
N ARG A 166 -28.19 -8.40 26.05
CA ARG A 166 -29.33 -7.91 25.27
C ARG A 166 -29.88 -6.58 25.80
N ASP A 167 -29.99 -6.43 27.13
CA ASP A 167 -30.50 -5.23 27.76
C ASP A 167 -29.55 -4.03 27.51
N GLN A 168 -28.25 -4.28 27.57
CA GLN A 168 -27.23 -3.26 27.27
C GLN A 168 -27.23 -2.84 25.80
N VAL A 169 -27.22 -3.80 24.88
CA VAL A 169 -27.30 -3.54 23.44
C VAL A 169 -28.58 -2.78 23.10
N SER A 170 -29.73 -3.20 23.65
CA SER A 170 -31.00 -2.51 23.44
C SER A 170 -30.99 -1.07 23.97
N SER A 171 -30.36 -0.85 25.12
CA SER A 171 -30.22 0.50 25.67
C SER A 171 -29.38 1.41 24.75
N TYR A 172 -28.25 0.91 24.26
CA TYR A 172 -27.36 1.69 23.38
C TYR A 172 -27.97 1.91 21.99
N ALA A 173 -28.57 0.87 21.41
CA ALA A 173 -29.28 0.98 20.15
C ALA A 173 -30.43 1.99 20.23
N GLY A 174 -31.19 2.02 21.36
CA GLY A 174 -32.24 2.99 21.59
C GLY A 174 -31.75 4.44 21.56
N ILE A 175 -30.63 4.72 22.25
CA ILE A 175 -30.01 6.07 22.26
C ILE A 175 -29.49 6.42 20.85
N ALA A 176 -28.87 5.50 20.14
CA ALA A 176 -28.39 5.72 18.77
C ALA A 176 -29.53 6.01 17.80
N VAL A 177 -30.65 5.29 17.90
CA VAL A 177 -31.86 5.51 17.09
C VAL A 177 -32.49 6.89 17.36
N GLU A 178 -32.54 7.30 18.60
CA GLU A 178 -33.01 8.67 18.95
C GLU A 178 -32.13 9.72 18.27
N MET A 179 -30.82 9.65 18.42
CA MET A 179 -29.89 10.57 17.79
C MET A 179 -29.98 10.59 16.26
N ALA A 180 -30.14 9.40 15.66
CA ALA A 180 -30.27 9.28 14.21
C ALA A 180 -31.55 9.88 13.66
N LYS A 181 -32.65 9.85 14.41
CA LYS A 181 -33.93 10.49 14.00
C LYS A 181 -33.85 12.00 13.94
N GLU A 182 -32.94 12.60 14.66
CA GLU A 182 -32.74 14.06 14.72
C GLU A 182 -31.75 14.58 13.68
N ASP A 183 -30.88 13.69 13.11
CA ASP A 183 -29.79 14.07 12.22
C ASP A 183 -29.70 13.13 11.02
N ILE A 184 -29.84 13.69 9.81
CA ILE A 184 -29.79 12.93 8.54
C ILE A 184 -28.45 12.25 8.31
N ALA A 185 -27.34 12.86 8.70
CA ALA A 185 -26.02 12.26 8.53
C ALA A 185 -25.85 11.03 9.45
N LYS A 186 -26.32 11.14 10.70
CA LYS A 186 -26.34 10.04 11.66
C LYS A 186 -27.30 8.93 11.22
N LEU A 187 -28.46 9.29 10.67
CA LEU A 187 -29.41 8.33 10.11
C LEU A 187 -28.77 7.56 8.94
N ASN A 188 -28.10 8.28 8.04
CA ASN A 188 -27.41 7.68 6.91
C ASN A 188 -26.27 6.74 7.34
N GLU A 189 -25.56 7.08 8.40
CA GLU A 189 -24.54 6.19 8.98
C GLU A 189 -25.18 4.95 9.63
N LEU A 190 -26.27 5.12 10.37
CA LEU A 190 -26.97 4.01 11.04
C LEU A 190 -27.55 2.99 10.04
N ILE A 191 -27.97 3.44 8.85
CA ILE A 191 -28.42 2.53 7.77
C ILE A 191 -27.35 1.49 7.41
N LYS A 192 -26.07 1.85 7.47
CA LYS A 192 -24.95 0.93 7.18
C LYS A 192 -24.80 -0.19 8.22
N HIS A 193 -25.48 -0.04 9.37
CA HIS A 193 -25.42 -0.94 10.51
C HIS A 193 -26.81 -1.52 10.85
N LEU A 194 -27.76 -1.55 9.90
CA LEU A 194 -29.10 -2.09 10.12
C LEU A 194 -29.06 -3.55 10.56
N ASP A 195 -28.15 -4.34 10.00
CA ASP A 195 -27.91 -5.75 10.34
C ASP A 195 -27.41 -5.96 11.78
N ASN A 196 -26.88 -4.92 12.41
CA ASN A 196 -26.35 -4.93 13.77
C ASN A 196 -27.38 -4.44 14.81
N LEU A 197 -28.56 -3.98 14.38
CA LEU A 197 -29.58 -3.49 15.28
C LEU A 197 -30.46 -4.64 15.82
N PRO A 198 -30.87 -4.59 17.11
CA PRO A 198 -31.95 -5.45 17.58
C PRO A 198 -33.22 -5.25 16.73
N GLN A 199 -33.97 -6.31 16.47
CA GLN A 199 -35.11 -6.34 15.53
C GLN A 199 -36.11 -5.18 15.75
N SER A 200 -36.41 -4.85 17.01
CA SER A 200 -37.37 -3.76 17.33
C SER A 200 -36.87 -2.40 16.86
N PHE A 201 -35.56 -2.15 16.94
CA PHE A 201 -34.96 -0.89 16.48
C PHE A 201 -34.75 -0.88 14.96
N PHE A 202 -34.44 -2.03 14.36
CA PHE A 202 -34.46 -2.21 12.91
C PHE A 202 -35.82 -1.82 12.31
N ASP A 203 -36.92 -2.39 12.82
CA ASP A 203 -38.27 -2.06 12.36
C ASP A 203 -38.59 -0.58 12.62
N THR A 204 -38.20 -0.02 13.78
CA THR A 204 -38.38 1.40 14.11
C THR A 204 -37.71 2.35 13.12
N ILE A 205 -36.47 2.02 12.67
CA ILE A 205 -35.74 2.83 11.67
C ILE A 205 -36.41 2.73 10.31
N LEU A 206 -36.84 1.54 9.88
CA LEU A 206 -37.54 1.36 8.60
C LEU A 206 -38.88 2.13 8.59
N GLU A 207 -39.66 2.08 9.67
CA GLU A 207 -40.90 2.87 9.81
C GLU A 207 -40.60 4.39 9.74
N PHE A 208 -39.54 4.86 10.41
CA PHE A 208 -39.15 6.24 10.38
C PHE A 208 -38.72 6.68 8.98
N LEU A 209 -37.91 5.86 8.27
CA LEU A 209 -37.51 6.14 6.89
C LEU A 209 -38.70 6.19 5.93
N ALA A 210 -39.71 5.36 6.14
CA ALA A 210 -40.96 5.36 5.36
C ALA A 210 -41.94 6.49 5.74
N SER A 211 -41.67 7.25 6.80
CA SER A 211 -42.57 8.28 7.32
C SER A 211 -42.65 9.52 6.43
N THR A 212 -43.71 10.31 6.61
CA THR A 212 -43.85 11.60 5.92
C THR A 212 -42.74 12.59 6.28
N GLY A 213 -42.15 12.47 7.48
CA GLY A 213 -41.00 13.29 7.91
C GLY A 213 -39.75 13.11 7.02
N ILE A 214 -39.55 11.92 6.44
CA ILE A 214 -38.46 11.65 5.52
C ILE A 214 -38.88 11.83 4.05
N THR A 215 -40.07 11.34 3.65
CA THR A 215 -40.53 11.44 2.26
C THR A 215 -40.80 12.87 1.81
N SER A 216 -41.04 13.82 2.74
CA SER A 216 -41.18 15.26 2.48
C SER A 216 -39.85 16.05 2.51
N LYS A 217 -38.73 15.40 2.84
CA LYS A 217 -37.44 16.10 2.85
C LYS A 217 -36.97 16.46 1.43
N SER A 218 -35.92 17.28 1.37
CA SER A 218 -35.31 17.66 0.09
C SER A 218 -34.86 16.43 -0.72
N GLU A 219 -34.85 16.54 -2.05
CA GLU A 219 -34.42 15.44 -2.91
C GLU A 219 -33.00 15.00 -2.61
N SER A 220 -32.10 15.94 -2.27
CA SER A 220 -30.71 15.64 -1.93
C SER A 220 -30.59 14.81 -0.64
N GLU A 221 -31.38 15.12 0.41
CA GLU A 221 -31.40 14.32 1.64
C GLU A 221 -31.97 12.93 1.40
N ARG A 222 -33.06 12.84 0.62
CA ARG A 222 -33.65 11.54 0.27
C ARG A 222 -32.70 10.69 -0.58
N LEU A 223 -32.01 11.32 -1.54
CA LEU A 223 -31.01 10.64 -2.39
C LEU A 223 -29.87 10.05 -1.55
N LEU A 224 -29.37 10.77 -0.54
CA LEU A 224 -28.35 10.27 0.36
C LEU A 224 -28.77 8.98 1.06
N LEU A 225 -29.97 8.99 1.67
CA LEU A 225 -30.52 7.82 2.39
C LEU A 225 -30.83 6.66 1.43
N TRP A 226 -31.41 6.99 0.26
CA TRP A 226 -31.76 6.00 -0.77
C TRP A 226 -30.53 5.27 -1.29
N ASN A 227 -29.46 5.98 -1.63
CA ASN A 227 -28.21 5.37 -2.09
C ASN A 227 -27.64 4.40 -1.07
N THR A 228 -27.66 4.80 0.22
CA THR A 228 -27.14 3.94 1.29
C THR A 228 -27.99 2.69 1.50
N LEU A 229 -29.33 2.80 1.46
CA LEU A 229 -30.24 1.66 1.53
C LEU A 229 -30.03 0.69 0.35
N VAL A 230 -29.95 1.23 -0.87
CA VAL A 230 -29.75 0.41 -2.07
C VAL A 230 -28.40 -0.31 -2.00
N THR A 231 -27.33 0.38 -1.64
CA THR A 231 -25.99 -0.24 -1.46
C THR A 231 -26.03 -1.32 -0.39
N PHE A 232 -26.70 -1.07 0.72
CA PHE A 232 -26.86 -2.03 1.81
C PHE A 232 -27.60 -3.29 1.34
N THR A 233 -28.75 -3.15 0.68
CA THR A 233 -29.52 -4.32 0.20
C THR A 233 -28.79 -5.09 -0.90
N LEU A 234 -28.09 -4.41 -1.81
CA LEU A 234 -27.30 -5.08 -2.85
C LEU A 234 -26.20 -5.95 -2.25
N ARG A 235 -25.54 -5.48 -1.18
CA ARG A 235 -24.53 -6.27 -0.46
C ARG A 235 -25.13 -7.56 0.10
N HIS A 236 -26.30 -7.50 0.77
CA HIS A 236 -26.96 -8.66 1.34
C HIS A 236 -27.52 -9.62 0.28
N LYS A 237 -28.04 -9.10 -0.84
CA LYS A 237 -28.47 -9.92 -1.98
C LYS A 237 -27.27 -10.66 -2.62
N ARG A 238 -26.16 -9.96 -2.80
CA ARG A 238 -24.95 -10.52 -3.41
C ARG A 238 -24.35 -11.67 -2.60
N TYR A 239 -24.38 -11.56 -1.28
CA TYR A 239 -23.81 -12.54 -0.35
C TYR A 239 -24.89 -13.27 0.45
N ALA A 240 -26.02 -13.58 -0.19
CA ALA A 240 -27.18 -14.18 0.47
C ALA A 240 -26.88 -15.51 1.19
N ASP A 241 -25.83 -16.23 0.79
CA ASP A 241 -25.38 -17.48 1.42
C ASP A 241 -24.46 -17.26 2.64
N ALA A 242 -24.05 -16.02 2.94
CA ALA A 242 -23.19 -15.73 4.07
C ALA A 242 -23.99 -15.73 5.39
N GLU A 243 -23.39 -16.23 6.47
CA GLU A 243 -24.03 -16.29 7.80
C GLU A 243 -24.48 -14.92 8.33
N TRP A 244 -23.76 -13.85 7.94
CA TRP A 244 -24.10 -12.47 8.31
C TRP A 244 -25.17 -11.82 7.41
N ALA A 245 -25.58 -12.46 6.31
CA ALA A 245 -26.56 -11.88 5.40
C ALA A 245 -27.96 -11.86 6.02
N LEU A 246 -28.69 -10.75 5.82
CA LEU A 246 -30.09 -10.67 6.22
C LEU A 246 -30.94 -11.66 5.41
N SER A 247 -32.03 -12.16 6.03
CA SER A 247 -32.98 -13.00 5.32
C SER A 247 -33.64 -12.24 4.16
N PRO A 248 -34.05 -12.95 3.09
CA PRO A 248 -34.72 -12.32 1.95
C PRO A 248 -35.92 -11.44 2.35
N GLU A 249 -36.69 -11.85 3.35
CA GLU A 249 -37.85 -11.08 3.82
C GLU A 249 -37.45 -9.73 4.45
N LEU A 250 -36.32 -9.67 5.16
CA LEU A 250 -35.81 -8.42 5.71
C LEU A 250 -35.25 -7.52 4.62
N VAL A 251 -34.55 -8.09 3.64
CA VAL A 251 -34.04 -7.35 2.48
C VAL A 251 -35.21 -6.75 1.69
N ASP A 252 -36.27 -7.51 1.43
CA ASP A 252 -37.46 -7.04 0.73
C ASP A 252 -38.16 -5.88 1.48
N LYS A 253 -38.20 -5.92 2.83
CA LYS A 253 -38.71 -4.80 3.63
C LYS A 253 -37.89 -3.51 3.41
N ILE A 254 -36.55 -3.62 3.36
CA ILE A 254 -35.68 -2.48 3.12
C ILE A 254 -35.91 -1.95 1.70
N ASP A 255 -36.01 -2.81 0.69
CA ASP A 255 -36.29 -2.40 -0.69
C ASP A 255 -37.61 -1.63 -0.81
N GLN A 256 -38.68 -2.09 -0.14
CA GLN A 256 -39.97 -1.38 -0.12
C GLN A 256 -39.85 0.03 0.50
N VAL A 257 -38.99 0.20 1.49
CA VAL A 257 -38.70 1.53 2.06
C VAL A 257 -37.86 2.36 1.08
N ALA A 258 -36.86 1.77 0.45
CA ALA A 258 -36.06 2.44 -0.56
C ALA A 258 -36.92 2.94 -1.74
N GLU A 259 -37.87 2.14 -2.22
CA GLU A 259 -38.82 2.55 -3.27
C GLU A 259 -39.64 3.80 -2.90
N LYS A 260 -40.07 3.92 -1.62
CA LYS A 260 -40.85 5.06 -1.15
C LYS A 260 -40.08 6.36 -1.12
N ILE A 261 -38.79 6.31 -0.88
CA ILE A 261 -37.91 7.48 -0.81
C ILE A 261 -37.06 7.70 -2.08
N ALA A 262 -37.23 6.85 -3.08
CA ALA A 262 -36.51 6.92 -4.34
C ALA A 262 -36.62 8.33 -4.98
N PRO A 263 -35.54 8.85 -5.57
CA PRO A 263 -35.59 10.12 -6.27
C PRO A 263 -36.48 9.98 -7.51
N GLN A 264 -37.22 11.05 -7.82
CA GLN A 264 -38.06 11.11 -9.02
C GLN A 264 -37.27 11.63 -10.24
N ASN A 265 -36.18 12.36 -10.00
CA ASN A 265 -35.32 12.87 -11.06
C ASN A 265 -34.45 11.72 -11.64
N PRO A 266 -34.54 11.41 -12.94
CA PRO A 266 -33.72 10.37 -13.57
C PRO A 266 -32.21 10.55 -13.36
N LEU A 267 -31.71 11.80 -13.29
CA LEU A 267 -30.29 12.06 -13.02
C LEU A 267 -29.86 11.52 -11.64
N SER A 268 -30.68 11.73 -10.64
CA SER A 268 -30.43 11.23 -9.29
C SER A 268 -30.62 9.72 -9.21
N LEU A 269 -31.65 9.18 -9.86
CA LEU A 269 -31.97 7.75 -9.88
C LEU A 269 -30.84 6.91 -10.49
N TYR A 270 -30.25 7.39 -11.58
CA TYR A 270 -29.23 6.65 -12.32
C TYR A 270 -27.79 7.00 -11.92
N HIS A 271 -27.59 7.93 -11.00
CA HIS A 271 -26.27 8.37 -10.54
C HIS A 271 -25.39 7.19 -10.07
N SER A 272 -25.95 6.29 -9.28
CA SER A 272 -25.22 5.12 -8.73
C SER A 272 -24.72 4.14 -9.80
N LEU A 273 -25.39 4.03 -10.95
CA LEU A 273 -24.96 3.18 -12.05
C LEU A 273 -23.63 3.62 -12.69
N PHE A 274 -23.21 4.88 -12.45
CA PHE A 274 -22.01 5.49 -13.02
C PHE A 274 -21.01 5.94 -11.95
N SER A 275 -21.14 5.42 -10.70
CA SER A 275 -20.32 5.85 -9.56
C SER A 275 -19.10 4.95 -9.28
N GLY A 276 -18.71 4.07 -10.20
CA GLY A 276 -17.49 3.25 -10.07
C GLY A 276 -17.59 2.06 -9.10
N ASN A 277 -18.73 1.86 -8.44
CA ASN A 277 -18.96 0.72 -7.53
C ASN A 277 -19.67 -0.44 -8.24
N ASP A 278 -19.38 -0.64 -9.50
CA ASP A 278 -20.04 -1.63 -10.35
C ASP A 278 -19.94 -3.06 -9.80
N PHE A 279 -18.83 -3.37 -9.10
CA PHE A 279 -18.63 -4.69 -8.50
C PHE A 279 -19.67 -5.03 -7.41
N GLU A 280 -20.31 -4.03 -6.78
CA GLU A 280 -21.38 -4.23 -5.81
C GLU A 280 -22.69 -4.68 -6.47
N LEU A 281 -22.82 -4.48 -7.78
CA LEU A 281 -23.98 -4.88 -8.56
C LEU A 281 -23.89 -6.32 -9.08
N TYR A 282 -22.72 -6.99 -8.93
CA TYR A 282 -22.53 -8.37 -9.41
C TYR A 282 -22.95 -9.42 -8.38
N ASP A 283 -23.67 -10.43 -8.86
CA ASP A 283 -23.99 -11.64 -8.11
C ASP A 283 -22.83 -12.65 -8.23
N LYS A 284 -22.33 -13.12 -7.10
CA LYS A 284 -21.21 -14.07 -7.03
C LYS A 284 -21.49 -15.41 -7.71
N ASN A 285 -22.77 -15.81 -7.77
CA ASN A 285 -23.21 -17.13 -8.28
C ASN A 285 -23.61 -17.10 -9.77
N ARG A 286 -23.52 -15.93 -10.44
CA ARG A 286 -23.86 -15.78 -11.86
C ARG A 286 -22.60 -15.59 -12.71
N ASP A 287 -22.71 -15.87 -14.00
CA ASP A 287 -21.64 -15.62 -14.97
C ASP A 287 -21.29 -14.13 -15.04
N TYR A 288 -19.99 -13.83 -14.86
CA TYR A 288 -19.51 -12.45 -14.80
C TYR A 288 -19.76 -11.69 -16.11
N GLU A 289 -19.54 -12.34 -17.27
CA GLU A 289 -19.71 -11.66 -18.58
C GLU A 289 -21.17 -11.37 -18.87
N GLU A 290 -22.09 -12.24 -18.41
CA GLU A 290 -23.53 -12.01 -18.56
C GLU A 290 -23.99 -10.83 -17.73
N GLN A 291 -23.53 -10.76 -16.47
CA GLN A 291 -23.84 -9.64 -15.58
C GLN A 291 -23.28 -8.32 -16.09
N GLN A 292 -22.05 -8.33 -16.63
CA GLN A 292 -21.45 -7.16 -17.24
C GLN A 292 -22.32 -6.65 -18.41
N ARG A 293 -22.77 -7.55 -19.29
CA ARG A 293 -23.65 -7.19 -20.42
C ARG A 293 -24.99 -6.63 -19.95
N GLU A 294 -25.55 -7.20 -18.87
CA GLU A 294 -26.79 -6.69 -18.27
C GLU A 294 -26.62 -5.28 -17.71
N LEU A 295 -25.52 -5.05 -16.97
CA LEU A 295 -25.18 -3.75 -16.40
C LEU A 295 -25.00 -2.69 -17.50
N GLU A 296 -24.26 -3.01 -18.57
CA GLU A 296 -24.09 -2.13 -19.71
C GLU A 296 -25.42 -1.82 -20.39
N THR A 297 -26.31 -2.80 -20.51
CA THR A 297 -27.67 -2.61 -21.04
C THR A 297 -28.48 -1.66 -20.16
N ARG A 298 -28.37 -1.77 -18.84
CA ARG A 298 -29.04 -0.87 -17.88
C ARG A 298 -28.48 0.56 -17.99
N LYS A 299 -27.16 0.73 -18.07
CA LYS A 299 -26.50 2.02 -18.30
C LYS A 299 -26.99 2.67 -19.61
N GLN A 300 -27.06 1.91 -20.71
CA GLN A 300 -27.56 2.38 -22.00
C GLN A 300 -29.05 2.82 -21.92
N LYS A 301 -29.91 2.06 -21.26
CA LYS A 301 -31.32 2.43 -21.05
C LYS A 301 -31.46 3.71 -20.23
N ALA A 302 -30.67 3.86 -19.17
CA ALA A 302 -30.67 5.06 -18.35
C ALA A 302 -30.30 6.31 -19.14
N VAL A 303 -29.23 6.24 -19.95
CA VAL A 303 -28.81 7.36 -20.81
C VAL A 303 -29.85 7.63 -21.91
N ALA A 304 -30.47 6.59 -22.50
CA ALA A 304 -31.53 6.73 -23.49
C ALA A 304 -32.76 7.43 -22.91
N GLU A 305 -33.15 7.12 -21.68
CA GLU A 305 -34.26 7.79 -21.01
C GLU A 305 -33.95 9.26 -20.75
N ILE A 306 -32.75 9.57 -20.24
CA ILE A 306 -32.34 10.95 -19.96
C ILE A 306 -32.30 11.77 -21.25
N ILE A 307 -31.67 11.28 -22.34
CA ILE A 307 -31.55 12.04 -23.58
C ILE A 307 -32.92 12.26 -24.24
N THR A 308 -33.79 11.25 -24.18
CA THR A 308 -35.13 11.32 -24.78
C THR A 308 -36.06 12.29 -24.05
N ASN A 309 -36.06 12.24 -22.70
CA ASN A 309 -37.00 12.99 -21.91
C ASN A 309 -36.49 14.39 -21.52
N MET A 310 -35.16 14.56 -21.42
CA MET A 310 -34.55 15.76 -20.83
C MET A 310 -33.51 16.44 -21.71
N GLY A 311 -33.09 15.78 -22.81
CA GLY A 311 -32.14 16.34 -23.80
C GLY A 311 -30.66 16.10 -23.45
N PHE A 312 -29.78 16.47 -24.41
CA PHE A 312 -28.35 16.23 -24.38
C PHE A 312 -27.64 16.94 -23.19
N GLU A 313 -28.05 18.18 -22.90
CA GLU A 313 -27.44 18.94 -21.77
C GLU A 313 -27.56 18.23 -20.42
N LYS A 314 -28.65 17.47 -20.22
CA LYS A 314 -28.83 16.69 -18.98
C LYS A 314 -27.96 15.44 -18.94
N VAL A 315 -27.59 14.89 -20.08
CA VAL A 315 -26.59 13.81 -20.14
C VAL A 315 -25.21 14.34 -19.74
N LEU A 316 -24.84 15.57 -20.15
CA LEU A 316 -23.60 16.23 -19.72
C LEU A 316 -23.63 16.56 -18.22
N GLU A 317 -24.79 16.97 -17.68
CA GLU A 317 -24.97 17.21 -16.26
C GLU A 317 -24.78 15.92 -15.43
N LEU A 318 -25.31 14.79 -15.90
CA LEU A 318 -25.04 13.49 -15.31
C LEU A 318 -23.54 13.16 -15.37
N ALA A 319 -22.90 13.30 -16.54
CA ALA A 319 -21.47 13.03 -16.69
C ALA A 319 -20.59 13.89 -15.76
N LYS A 320 -21.01 15.13 -15.47
CA LYS A 320 -20.33 16.00 -14.50
C LYS A 320 -20.50 15.53 -13.05
N ALA A 321 -21.64 14.94 -12.72
CA ALA A 321 -22.02 14.59 -11.36
C ALA A 321 -21.45 13.25 -10.91
N VAL A 322 -21.17 12.31 -11.83
CA VAL A 322 -20.77 10.94 -11.52
C VAL A 322 -19.25 10.75 -11.49
N GLN A 323 -18.78 9.67 -10.87
CA GLN A 323 -17.36 9.33 -10.82
C GLN A 323 -16.81 8.84 -12.16
N SER A 324 -17.64 8.22 -13.00
CA SER A 324 -17.26 7.70 -14.32
C SER A 324 -17.97 8.40 -15.49
N PRO A 325 -17.56 9.65 -15.83
CA PRO A 325 -18.09 10.33 -17.01
C PRO A 325 -17.90 9.51 -18.29
N SER A 326 -16.83 8.72 -18.35
CA SER A 326 -16.52 7.83 -19.45
C SER A 326 -17.60 6.78 -19.71
N ASP A 327 -18.22 6.22 -18.65
CA ASP A 327 -19.28 5.21 -18.80
C ASP A 327 -20.56 5.84 -19.35
N VAL A 328 -20.87 7.08 -18.94
CA VAL A 328 -21.98 7.84 -19.50
C VAL A 328 -21.75 8.05 -21.00
N GLY A 329 -20.53 8.48 -21.36
CA GLY A 329 -20.12 8.65 -22.75
C GLY A 329 -20.20 7.35 -23.55
N THR A 330 -19.68 6.24 -23.01
CA THR A 330 -19.71 4.91 -23.66
C THR A 330 -21.14 4.46 -23.91
N SER A 331 -22.01 4.57 -22.92
CA SER A 331 -23.43 4.22 -23.05
C SER A 331 -24.13 5.06 -24.13
N LEU A 332 -23.85 6.38 -24.13
CA LEU A 332 -24.38 7.25 -25.20
C LEU A 332 -23.84 6.86 -26.60
N GLY A 333 -22.54 6.55 -26.70
CA GLY A 333 -21.91 6.13 -27.94
C GLY A 333 -22.54 4.88 -28.58
N PHE A 334 -22.98 3.93 -27.73
CA PHE A 334 -23.69 2.73 -28.21
C PHE A 334 -25.06 3.03 -28.82
N ILE A 335 -25.84 3.95 -28.21
CA ILE A 335 -27.24 4.20 -28.54
C ILE A 335 -27.44 5.41 -29.48
N ALA A 336 -26.45 6.30 -29.59
CA ALA A 336 -26.60 7.57 -30.28
C ALA A 336 -26.89 7.44 -31.78
N VAL A 337 -27.73 8.33 -32.30
CA VAL A 337 -27.89 8.60 -33.72
C VAL A 337 -26.74 9.50 -34.24
N ASN A 338 -26.58 9.63 -35.57
CA ASN A 338 -25.41 10.32 -36.12
C ASN A 338 -25.38 11.84 -35.79
N GLU A 339 -26.52 12.44 -35.59
CA GLU A 339 -26.63 13.87 -35.21
C GLU A 339 -25.96 14.19 -33.87
N VAL A 340 -25.82 13.19 -32.99
CA VAL A 340 -25.12 13.35 -31.73
C VAL A 340 -23.59 13.44 -31.92
N ASP A 341 -23.05 12.84 -33.00
CA ASP A 341 -21.64 12.92 -33.32
C ASP A 341 -21.21 14.40 -33.49
N ASP A 342 -22.00 15.20 -34.21
CA ASP A 342 -21.72 16.63 -34.46
C ASP A 342 -21.81 17.50 -33.18
N MET A 343 -22.55 17.08 -32.15
CA MET A 343 -22.64 17.77 -30.86
C MET A 343 -21.38 17.57 -30.01
N ILE A 344 -20.73 16.43 -30.17
CA ILE A 344 -19.58 16.00 -29.33
C ILE A 344 -18.27 16.27 -30.08
N LEU A 345 -18.20 15.95 -31.35
CA LEU A 345 -17.00 16.01 -32.18
C LEU A 345 -16.99 17.24 -33.09
N PRO A 346 -15.92 18.04 -33.14
CA PRO A 346 -14.73 17.97 -32.31
C PRO A 346 -14.83 18.77 -30.98
N ASN A 347 -16.00 19.34 -30.67
CA ASN A 347 -16.19 20.40 -29.67
C ASN A 347 -15.80 20.00 -28.25
N LEU A 348 -15.98 18.72 -27.90
CA LEU A 348 -15.63 18.21 -26.57
C LEU A 348 -14.25 17.52 -26.50
N LEU A 349 -13.50 17.57 -27.61
CA LEU A 349 -12.11 17.13 -27.65
C LEU A 349 -11.20 18.29 -27.28
N ASP A 350 -10.07 17.98 -26.62
CA ASP A 350 -9.02 18.94 -26.25
C ASP A 350 -9.56 20.13 -25.41
N THR A 351 -10.47 19.82 -24.48
CA THR A 351 -11.04 20.77 -23.52
C THR A 351 -10.28 20.70 -22.19
N GLU A 352 -10.16 21.83 -21.48
CA GLU A 352 -9.58 21.89 -20.13
C GLU A 352 -10.45 21.17 -19.07
N SER A 353 -11.69 20.87 -19.40
CA SER A 353 -12.61 20.19 -18.51
C SER A 353 -12.39 18.68 -18.51
N GLY A 354 -11.79 18.16 -17.43
CA GLY A 354 -11.47 16.74 -17.30
C GLY A 354 -12.66 15.79 -17.49
N TYR A 355 -13.85 16.14 -16.96
CA TYR A 355 -15.04 15.28 -17.12
C TYR A 355 -15.53 15.23 -18.59
N LEU A 356 -15.45 16.33 -19.34
CA LEU A 356 -15.85 16.37 -20.76
C LEU A 356 -14.88 15.53 -21.61
N THR A 357 -13.59 15.60 -21.31
CA THR A 357 -12.56 14.80 -21.99
C THR A 357 -12.81 13.29 -21.77
N HIS A 358 -13.11 12.89 -20.53
CA HIS A 358 -13.44 11.48 -20.22
C HIS A 358 -14.76 11.05 -20.86
N PHE A 359 -15.77 11.91 -20.87
CA PHE A 359 -17.05 11.66 -21.51
C PHE A 359 -16.89 11.47 -23.04
N ALA A 360 -16.17 12.38 -23.70
CA ALA A 360 -15.91 12.29 -25.14
C ALA A 360 -15.10 11.03 -25.49
N GLY A 361 -14.12 10.68 -24.67
CA GLY A 361 -13.36 9.45 -24.84
C GLY A 361 -14.22 8.19 -24.70
N GLY A 362 -15.14 8.18 -23.72
CA GLY A 362 -16.15 7.14 -23.58
C GLY A 362 -17.05 7.05 -24.81
N PHE A 363 -17.56 8.18 -25.27
CA PHE A 363 -18.42 8.25 -26.45
C PHE A 363 -17.75 7.66 -27.69
N ILE A 364 -16.51 8.04 -27.96
CA ILE A 364 -15.74 7.52 -29.10
C ILE A 364 -15.57 6.01 -29.00
N ARG A 365 -15.23 5.50 -27.81
CA ARG A 365 -15.15 4.05 -27.59
C ARG A 365 -16.49 3.34 -27.84
N GLY A 366 -17.58 3.87 -27.29
CA GLY A 366 -18.93 3.31 -27.53
C GLY A 366 -19.31 3.28 -28.99
N ARG A 367 -19.05 4.36 -29.73
CA ARG A 367 -19.27 4.44 -31.17
C ARG A 367 -18.42 3.45 -31.95
N PHE A 368 -17.12 3.36 -31.59
CA PHE A 368 -16.23 2.40 -32.22
C PHE A 368 -16.68 0.96 -31.98
N PHE A 369 -17.04 0.58 -30.77
CA PHE A 369 -17.54 -0.76 -30.47
C PHE A 369 -18.86 -1.08 -31.19
N SER A 370 -19.73 -0.09 -31.36
CA SER A 370 -21.02 -0.25 -32.04
C SER A 370 -20.89 -0.32 -33.55
N LYS A 371 -19.99 0.48 -34.17
CA LYS A 371 -19.96 0.72 -35.64
C LYS A 371 -18.61 0.44 -36.32
N GLY A 372 -17.57 0.20 -35.53
CA GLY A 372 -16.22 -0.13 -36.02
C GLY A 372 -15.56 0.96 -36.85
N TRP A 373 -14.58 0.54 -37.65
CA TRP A 373 -13.80 1.41 -38.51
C TRP A 373 -14.64 2.16 -39.56
N GLN A 374 -15.77 1.58 -40.00
CA GLN A 374 -16.67 2.24 -40.93
C GLN A 374 -17.22 3.58 -40.44
N TRP A 375 -17.38 3.72 -39.12
CA TRP A 375 -17.76 5.01 -38.53
C TRP A 375 -16.57 5.96 -38.48
N VAL A 376 -15.40 5.50 -38.05
CA VAL A 376 -14.17 6.30 -37.98
C VAL A 376 -13.84 6.91 -39.33
N ASP A 377 -13.91 6.12 -40.41
CA ASP A 377 -13.56 6.53 -41.76
C ASP A 377 -14.59 7.52 -42.38
N LYS A 378 -15.79 7.65 -41.81
CA LYS A 378 -16.81 8.63 -42.20
C LYS A 378 -16.68 9.98 -41.52
N ILE A 379 -15.90 10.07 -40.42
CA ILE A 379 -15.72 11.32 -39.69
C ILE A 379 -14.85 12.27 -40.51
N ASN A 380 -15.41 13.45 -40.84
CA ASN A 380 -14.67 14.48 -41.55
C ASN A 380 -13.82 15.30 -40.60
N THR A 381 -12.52 15.02 -40.56
CA THR A 381 -11.54 15.72 -39.68
C THR A 381 -10.88 16.92 -40.36
N SER A 382 -11.25 17.30 -41.58
CA SER A 382 -10.54 18.31 -42.38
C SER A 382 -10.50 19.72 -41.75
N GLN A 383 -11.44 20.04 -40.88
CA GLN A 383 -11.54 21.32 -40.16
C GLN A 383 -11.08 21.24 -38.70
N TRP A 384 -10.58 20.09 -38.25
CA TRP A 384 -10.17 19.88 -36.89
C TRP A 384 -8.72 20.32 -36.67
N MET A 385 -8.42 20.78 -35.43
CA MET A 385 -7.04 21.04 -35.04
C MET A 385 -6.27 19.72 -34.90
N PRO A 386 -4.95 19.70 -35.14
CA PRO A 386 -4.14 18.50 -34.93
C PRO A 386 -4.29 17.89 -33.52
N SER A 387 -4.43 18.74 -32.49
CA SER A 387 -4.68 18.29 -31.10
C SER A 387 -5.99 17.53 -30.97
N GLN A 388 -7.05 17.97 -31.63
CA GLN A 388 -8.37 17.31 -31.63
C GLN A 388 -8.32 15.96 -32.37
N ILE A 389 -7.64 15.91 -33.52
CA ILE A 389 -7.45 14.66 -34.27
C ILE A 389 -6.63 13.67 -33.42
N GLY A 390 -5.53 14.12 -32.81
CA GLY A 390 -4.69 13.28 -31.92
C GLY A 390 -5.46 12.75 -30.73
N GLN A 391 -6.29 13.59 -30.10
CA GLN A 391 -7.15 13.18 -28.99
C GLN A 391 -8.20 12.16 -29.44
N PHE A 392 -8.86 12.36 -30.59
CA PHE A 392 -9.81 11.42 -31.16
C PHE A 392 -9.17 10.05 -31.41
N LEU A 393 -8.03 9.99 -32.09
CA LEU A 393 -7.30 8.76 -32.36
C LEU A 393 -6.82 8.06 -31.09
N SER A 394 -6.46 8.83 -30.05
CA SER A 394 -5.98 8.27 -28.77
C SER A 394 -7.04 7.48 -28.00
N TYR A 395 -8.33 7.68 -28.30
CA TYR A 395 -9.43 6.92 -27.72
C TYR A 395 -9.80 5.66 -28.50
N LEU A 396 -9.28 5.50 -29.73
CA LEU A 396 -9.42 4.28 -30.53
C LEU A 396 -8.48 3.19 -29.99
N PRO A 397 -8.69 1.90 -30.35
CA PRO A 397 -7.80 0.82 -29.95
C PRO A 397 -6.34 1.08 -30.32
N PHE A 398 -5.42 0.65 -29.46
CA PHE A 398 -3.97 0.74 -29.70
C PHE A 398 -3.53 -0.42 -30.61
N VAL A 399 -3.79 -0.28 -31.90
CA VAL A 399 -3.58 -1.30 -32.93
C VAL A 399 -3.00 -0.67 -34.22
N PRO A 400 -2.37 -1.47 -35.10
CA PRO A 400 -1.76 -0.97 -36.34
C PRO A 400 -2.68 -0.10 -37.21
N GLU A 401 -3.96 -0.43 -37.28
CA GLU A 401 -4.93 0.35 -38.07
C GLU A 401 -5.10 1.79 -37.51
N THR A 402 -4.95 2.00 -36.25
CA THR A 402 -4.94 3.35 -35.65
C THR A 402 -3.63 4.07 -35.96
N TRP A 403 -2.49 3.36 -35.88
CA TRP A 403 -1.17 3.95 -36.16
C TRP A 403 -1.05 4.36 -37.65
N GLU A 404 -1.57 3.55 -38.58
CA GLU A 404 -1.61 3.88 -39.99
C GLU A 404 -2.45 5.13 -40.25
N ARG A 405 -3.60 5.30 -39.58
CA ARG A 405 -4.43 6.50 -39.69
C ARG A 405 -3.72 7.72 -39.10
N SER A 406 -3.01 7.55 -37.97
CA SER A 406 -2.15 8.61 -37.42
C SER A 406 -1.15 9.09 -38.47
N LYS A 407 -0.42 8.15 -39.07
CA LYS A 407 0.57 8.44 -40.10
C LYS A 407 -0.04 9.11 -41.36
N GLN A 408 -1.21 8.66 -41.78
CA GLN A 408 -1.92 9.25 -42.93
C GLN A 408 -2.38 10.68 -42.67
N LEU A 409 -2.86 10.99 -41.45
CA LEU A 409 -3.40 12.29 -41.08
C LEU A 409 -2.33 13.31 -40.71
N PHE A 410 -1.22 12.88 -40.10
CA PHE A 410 -0.17 13.78 -39.60
C PHE A 410 1.12 13.77 -40.46
N GLY A 411 1.32 12.78 -41.31
CA GLY A 411 2.55 12.63 -42.08
C GLY A 411 3.76 12.30 -41.18
N GLU A 412 4.74 13.21 -41.16
CA GLU A 412 5.99 12.97 -40.41
C GLU A 412 5.91 13.36 -38.92
N ASP A 413 5.01 14.25 -38.53
CA ASP A 413 4.82 14.69 -37.14
C ASP A 413 3.55 14.13 -36.51
N GLU A 414 3.64 12.91 -36.06
CA GLU A 414 2.58 12.21 -35.34
C GLU A 414 2.52 12.52 -33.83
N SER A 415 3.24 13.56 -33.38
CA SER A 415 3.26 13.95 -31.94
C SER A 415 1.86 14.12 -31.33
N PRO A 416 0.84 14.67 -32.03
CA PRO A 416 -0.50 14.83 -31.45
C PRO A 416 -1.14 13.50 -31.00
N TYR A 417 -0.80 12.39 -31.62
CA TYR A 417 -1.28 11.06 -31.29
C TYR A 417 -0.38 10.38 -30.24
N TRP A 418 0.92 10.22 -30.55
CA TRP A 418 1.84 9.41 -29.75
C TRP A 418 2.08 9.96 -28.35
N THR A 419 1.98 11.27 -28.14
CA THR A 419 2.11 11.88 -26.81
C THR A 419 0.89 11.64 -25.90
N ARG A 420 -0.29 11.31 -26.47
CA ARG A 420 -1.57 11.20 -25.75
C ARG A 420 -2.13 9.79 -25.69
N THR A 421 -1.77 8.91 -26.63
CA THR A 421 -2.37 7.58 -26.74
C THR A 421 -2.19 6.75 -25.47
N ASN A 422 -3.23 5.98 -25.11
CA ASN A 422 -3.12 4.95 -24.10
C ASN A 422 -2.48 3.71 -24.75
N ALA A 423 -1.17 3.55 -24.52
CA ALA A 423 -0.38 2.45 -25.09
C ALA A 423 -0.71 1.11 -24.40
N ASN A 424 -1.87 0.54 -24.69
CA ASN A 424 -2.30 -0.76 -24.19
C ASN A 424 -1.89 -1.89 -25.15
N PRO A 425 -0.77 -2.60 -24.92
CA PRO A 425 -0.25 -3.59 -25.86
C PRO A 425 -1.04 -4.90 -25.89
N TYR A 426 -2.03 -5.06 -25.01
CA TYR A 426 -2.89 -6.26 -24.98
C TYR A 426 -4.06 -6.23 -25.97
N LYS A 427 -4.16 -5.17 -26.77
CA LYS A 427 -5.24 -4.99 -27.75
C LYS A 427 -4.89 -5.50 -29.15
N THR A 428 -3.65 -5.91 -29.35
CA THR A 428 -3.19 -6.46 -30.64
C THR A 428 -2.29 -7.69 -30.41
N ASP A 429 -2.37 -8.63 -31.34
CA ASP A 429 -1.44 -9.77 -31.45
C ASP A 429 -0.36 -9.52 -32.51
N GLU A 430 -0.39 -8.37 -33.17
CA GLU A 430 0.59 -7.97 -34.17
C GLU A 430 1.86 -7.39 -33.55
N SER A 431 2.90 -7.18 -34.38
CA SER A 431 4.17 -6.63 -33.93
C SER A 431 4.03 -5.23 -33.34
N LEU A 432 4.56 -5.06 -32.14
CA LEU A 432 4.60 -3.77 -31.41
C LEU A 432 5.83 -2.91 -31.76
N GLU A 433 6.68 -3.32 -32.69
CA GLU A 433 7.95 -2.63 -32.98
C GLU A 433 7.76 -1.18 -33.41
N VAL A 434 6.80 -0.92 -34.30
CA VAL A 434 6.46 0.44 -34.74
C VAL A 434 5.99 1.30 -33.59
N ALA A 435 5.17 0.73 -32.70
CA ALA A 435 4.68 1.42 -31.52
C ALA A 435 5.80 1.77 -30.56
N ILE A 436 6.71 0.82 -30.29
CA ILE A 436 7.88 1.02 -29.42
C ILE A 436 8.76 2.15 -29.93
N ASP A 437 9.14 2.12 -31.22
CA ASP A 437 10.00 3.13 -31.84
C ASP A 437 9.31 4.52 -31.82
N SER A 438 8.01 4.59 -32.11
CA SER A 438 7.25 5.83 -32.08
C SER A 438 7.08 6.39 -30.66
N LEU A 439 6.78 5.55 -29.67
CA LEU A 439 6.67 5.98 -28.26
C LEU A 439 7.99 6.59 -27.77
N VAL A 440 9.13 5.96 -28.08
CA VAL A 440 10.44 6.51 -27.73
C VAL A 440 10.71 7.82 -28.48
N LYS A 441 10.44 7.86 -29.78
CA LYS A 441 10.62 9.07 -30.62
C LYS A 441 9.86 10.27 -30.05
N TYR A 442 8.67 10.04 -29.50
CA TYR A 442 7.82 11.10 -28.96
C TYR A 442 7.86 11.23 -27.44
N GLY A 443 8.96 10.76 -26.79
CA GLY A 443 9.29 11.03 -25.41
C GLY A 443 8.52 10.19 -24.37
N ARG A 444 8.03 9.00 -24.78
CA ARG A 444 7.29 8.09 -23.91
C ARG A 444 7.94 6.70 -23.77
N PRO A 445 9.19 6.64 -23.30
CA PRO A 445 9.90 5.38 -23.19
C PRO A 445 9.33 4.43 -22.13
N LEU A 446 8.65 4.91 -21.06
CA LEU A 446 8.00 4.02 -20.08
C LEU A 446 6.80 3.28 -20.72
N ALA A 447 6.05 3.93 -21.58
CA ALA A 447 5.00 3.26 -22.36
C ALA A 447 5.59 2.23 -23.35
N ALA A 448 6.77 2.51 -23.93
CA ALA A 448 7.50 1.57 -24.77
C ALA A 448 8.01 0.36 -23.96
N ILE A 449 8.47 0.55 -22.70
CA ILE A 449 8.84 -0.53 -21.77
C ILE A 449 7.64 -1.47 -21.55
N HIS A 450 6.46 -0.92 -21.34
CA HIS A 450 5.25 -1.74 -21.19
C HIS A 450 4.97 -2.61 -22.45
N CYS A 451 5.19 -2.07 -23.64
CA CYS A 451 5.10 -2.84 -24.89
C CYS A 451 6.17 -3.95 -24.98
N LEU A 452 7.43 -3.66 -24.59
CA LEU A 452 8.51 -4.66 -24.54
C LEU A 452 8.20 -5.77 -23.55
N HIS A 453 7.74 -5.43 -22.35
CA HIS A 453 7.37 -6.40 -21.33
C HIS A 453 6.24 -7.33 -21.82
N ARG A 454 5.25 -6.81 -22.57
CA ARG A 454 4.20 -7.64 -23.19
C ARG A 454 4.80 -8.67 -24.16
N ILE A 455 5.78 -8.27 -24.98
CA ILE A 455 6.48 -9.20 -25.90
C ILE A 455 7.23 -10.27 -25.12
N GLN A 456 7.98 -9.87 -24.09
CA GLN A 456 8.74 -10.77 -23.22
C GLN A 456 7.82 -11.75 -22.48
N HIS A 457 6.73 -11.26 -21.89
CA HIS A 457 5.74 -12.10 -21.17
C HIS A 457 5.05 -13.10 -22.12
N ALA A 458 4.86 -12.75 -23.38
CA ALA A 458 4.35 -13.67 -24.42
C ALA A 458 5.42 -14.67 -24.90
N LYS A 459 6.63 -14.63 -24.34
CA LYS A 459 7.79 -15.46 -24.74
C LYS A 459 8.15 -15.30 -26.22
N GLN A 460 7.87 -14.14 -26.79
CA GLN A 460 8.29 -13.77 -28.13
C GLN A 460 9.71 -13.16 -28.04
N SER A 461 10.51 -13.36 -29.09
CA SER A 461 11.83 -12.71 -29.17
C SER A 461 11.66 -11.22 -29.47
N PHE A 462 12.42 -10.37 -28.79
CA PHE A 462 12.54 -8.95 -29.11
C PHE A 462 13.98 -8.60 -29.51
N ASN A 463 14.14 -7.44 -30.13
CA ASN A 463 15.44 -6.95 -30.54
C ASN A 463 16.18 -6.37 -29.31
N ASN A 464 17.28 -7.02 -28.87
CA ASN A 464 18.03 -6.64 -27.67
C ASN A 464 18.57 -5.20 -27.74
N LYS A 465 19.05 -4.77 -28.91
CA LYS A 465 19.54 -3.41 -29.11
C LYS A 465 18.42 -2.38 -28.95
N ARG A 466 17.22 -2.68 -29.48
CA ARG A 466 16.03 -1.83 -29.27
C ARG A 466 15.66 -1.77 -27.79
N ALA A 467 15.62 -2.91 -27.09
CA ALA A 467 15.29 -2.94 -25.68
C ALA A 467 16.27 -2.14 -24.82
N VAL A 468 17.58 -2.27 -25.06
CA VAL A 468 18.60 -1.44 -24.44
C VAL A 468 18.36 0.05 -24.71
N GLY A 469 18.09 0.41 -25.97
CA GLY A 469 17.81 1.80 -26.35
C GLY A 469 16.58 2.38 -25.62
N VAL A 470 15.52 1.60 -25.46
CA VAL A 470 14.33 2.00 -24.71
C VAL A 470 14.63 2.20 -23.23
N LEU A 471 15.36 1.26 -22.62
CA LEU A 471 15.74 1.36 -21.21
C LEU A 471 16.61 2.60 -20.94
N LEU A 472 17.59 2.88 -21.80
CA LEU A 472 18.45 4.06 -21.67
C LEU A 472 17.64 5.37 -21.88
N ALA A 473 16.72 5.39 -22.84
CA ALA A 473 15.85 6.56 -23.05
C ALA A 473 14.91 6.83 -21.85
N ALA A 474 14.57 5.82 -21.07
CA ALA A 474 13.70 5.97 -19.91
C ALA A 474 14.36 6.62 -18.70
N ILE A 475 15.70 6.68 -18.64
CA ILE A 475 16.45 7.30 -17.55
C ILE A 475 16.15 8.79 -17.45
N ASP A 476 16.10 9.47 -18.59
CA ASP A 476 15.89 10.91 -18.69
C ASP A 476 14.42 11.28 -18.97
N SER A 477 13.50 10.31 -18.83
CA SER A 477 12.10 10.52 -19.11
C SER A 477 11.42 11.41 -18.06
N SER A 478 10.56 12.32 -18.53
CA SER A 478 9.67 13.11 -17.68
C SER A 478 8.35 12.38 -17.31
N GLU A 479 8.15 11.16 -17.80
CA GLU A 479 6.98 10.35 -17.44
C GLU A 479 6.98 9.97 -15.95
N ASN A 480 5.81 9.91 -15.33
CA ASN A 480 5.68 9.47 -13.94
C ASN A 480 5.98 7.97 -13.82
N VAL A 481 6.96 7.61 -12.99
CA VAL A 481 7.33 6.21 -12.72
C VAL A 481 6.37 5.61 -11.71
N HIS A 482 5.76 4.48 -12.04
CA HIS A 482 4.92 3.68 -11.15
C HIS A 482 5.65 2.40 -10.72
N MET A 483 5.21 1.76 -9.62
CA MET A 483 5.80 0.50 -9.14
C MET A 483 5.80 -0.61 -10.20
N MET A 484 4.77 -0.66 -11.05
CA MET A 484 4.69 -1.64 -12.14
C MET A 484 5.83 -1.44 -13.16
N ASN A 485 6.21 -0.20 -13.44
CA ASN A 485 7.33 0.08 -14.36
C ASN A 485 8.65 -0.47 -13.82
N GLN A 486 8.88 -0.43 -12.50
CA GLN A 486 10.09 -1.01 -11.89
C GLN A 486 10.13 -2.53 -12.11
N TYR A 487 9.02 -3.21 -11.94
CA TYR A 487 8.91 -4.64 -12.21
C TYR A 487 9.18 -4.96 -13.69
N GLU A 488 8.54 -4.25 -14.62
CA GLU A 488 8.71 -4.44 -16.06
C GLU A 488 10.17 -4.22 -16.51
N ILE A 489 10.82 -3.18 -15.98
CA ILE A 489 12.24 -2.89 -16.23
C ILE A 489 13.11 -4.06 -15.76
N VAL A 490 12.90 -4.55 -14.54
CA VAL A 490 13.66 -5.67 -13.99
C VAL A 490 13.50 -6.93 -14.83
N GLU A 491 12.27 -7.26 -15.27
CA GLU A 491 12.02 -8.44 -16.10
C GLU A 491 12.67 -8.33 -17.50
N ILE A 492 12.69 -7.13 -18.09
CA ILE A 492 13.39 -6.93 -19.37
C ILE A 492 14.91 -7.05 -19.20
N ILE A 493 15.48 -6.49 -18.10
CA ILE A 493 16.92 -6.62 -17.82
C ILE A 493 17.30 -8.09 -17.63
N LYS A 494 16.51 -8.87 -16.89
CA LYS A 494 16.73 -10.34 -16.77
C LYS A 494 16.77 -11.03 -18.13
N ALA A 495 15.78 -10.72 -18.98
CA ALA A 495 15.72 -11.30 -20.30
C ALA A 495 16.95 -10.94 -21.16
N LEU A 496 17.45 -9.69 -21.03
CA LEU A 496 18.68 -9.27 -21.69
C LEU A 496 19.92 -9.94 -21.12
N GLN A 497 20.00 -10.16 -19.80
CA GLN A 497 21.11 -10.86 -19.15
C GLN A 497 21.18 -12.34 -19.51
N ASP A 498 20.03 -12.96 -19.77
CA ASP A 498 19.93 -14.40 -20.07
C ASP A 498 20.08 -14.69 -21.58
N ASP A 499 20.00 -13.68 -22.46
CA ASP A 499 20.20 -13.85 -23.90
C ASP A 499 21.67 -13.63 -24.28
N PRO A 500 22.38 -14.68 -24.74
CA PRO A 500 23.80 -14.59 -25.13
C PRO A 500 24.05 -13.68 -26.36
N LYS A 501 23.00 -13.24 -27.04
CA LYS A 501 23.11 -12.29 -28.16
C LYS A 501 23.15 -10.84 -27.70
N THR A 502 22.90 -10.58 -26.42
CA THR A 502 22.97 -9.22 -25.86
C THR A 502 24.43 -8.77 -25.84
N ASN A 503 24.70 -7.57 -26.36
CA ASN A 503 26.04 -6.99 -26.31
C ASN A 503 26.38 -6.64 -24.84
N PRO A 504 27.44 -7.19 -24.25
CA PRO A 504 27.83 -6.91 -22.87
C PRO A 504 28.07 -5.42 -22.59
N GLU A 505 28.69 -4.67 -23.52
CA GLU A 505 28.97 -3.24 -23.33
C GLU A 505 27.68 -2.41 -23.20
N ASP A 506 26.67 -2.73 -24.01
CA ASP A 506 25.36 -2.05 -23.91
C ASP A 506 24.66 -2.39 -22.59
N LEU A 507 24.80 -3.63 -22.12
CA LEU A 507 24.17 -4.10 -20.89
C LEU A 507 24.83 -3.54 -19.63
N TYR A 508 26.16 -3.29 -19.64
CA TYR A 508 26.83 -2.58 -18.55
C TYR A 508 26.22 -1.20 -18.30
N GLY A 509 25.92 -0.44 -19.38
CA GLY A 509 25.28 0.85 -19.27
C GLY A 509 23.89 0.77 -18.64
N VAL A 510 23.13 -0.25 -19.00
CA VAL A 510 21.79 -0.53 -18.43
C VAL A 510 21.89 -0.95 -16.95
N GLU A 511 22.74 -1.89 -16.61
CA GLU A 511 22.92 -2.32 -15.22
C GLU A 511 23.35 -1.16 -14.31
N TRP A 512 24.26 -0.31 -14.80
CA TRP A 512 24.71 0.88 -14.07
C TRP A 512 23.59 1.87 -13.83
N ALA A 513 22.79 2.14 -14.84
CA ALA A 513 21.68 3.09 -14.78
C ALA A 513 20.55 2.62 -13.85
N TYR A 514 20.27 1.32 -13.85
CA TYR A 514 19.21 0.71 -13.07
C TYR A 514 19.67 -0.01 -11.79
N LEU A 515 20.90 0.22 -11.37
CA LEU A 515 21.49 -0.37 -10.18
C LEU A 515 20.61 -0.27 -8.92
N PRO A 516 19.85 0.85 -8.69
CA PRO A 516 18.90 0.93 -7.57
C PRO A 516 17.78 -0.12 -7.58
N LEU A 517 17.43 -0.68 -8.74
CA LEU A 517 16.39 -1.69 -8.91
C LEU A 517 16.95 -3.12 -8.90
N LEU A 518 18.26 -3.28 -9.08
CA LEU A 518 18.90 -4.59 -9.21
C LEU A 518 19.39 -5.09 -7.85
N ASN A 519 18.89 -6.26 -7.45
CA ASN A 519 19.34 -6.96 -6.26
C ASN A 519 19.03 -8.46 -6.38
N HIS A 520 19.74 -9.29 -5.60
CA HIS A 520 19.57 -10.74 -5.62
C HIS A 520 18.18 -11.22 -5.14
N HIS A 521 17.47 -10.43 -4.34
CA HIS A 521 16.13 -10.78 -3.85
C HIS A 521 15.06 -10.66 -4.94
N ASN A 522 15.22 -9.72 -5.87
CA ASN A 522 14.31 -9.58 -7.03
C ASN A 522 14.66 -10.57 -8.16
N GLY A 523 15.71 -11.35 -7.99
CA GLY A 523 16.20 -12.28 -9.01
C GLY A 523 16.87 -11.61 -10.23
N ALA A 524 17.20 -10.33 -10.12
CA ALA A 524 17.95 -9.55 -11.11
C ALA A 524 19.09 -8.83 -10.41
N SER A 525 20.23 -9.48 -10.28
CA SER A 525 21.46 -8.84 -9.80
C SER A 525 22.17 -8.12 -10.94
N PRO A 526 23.08 -7.17 -10.64
CA PRO A 526 23.93 -6.52 -11.64
C PRO A 526 25.06 -7.45 -12.08
N LYS A 527 24.72 -8.56 -12.76
CA LYS A 527 25.61 -9.70 -13.07
C LYS A 527 26.90 -9.30 -13.76
N LEU A 528 26.82 -8.41 -14.77
CA LEU A 528 28.01 -8.00 -15.51
C LEU A 528 28.90 -7.07 -14.69
N LEU A 529 28.29 -6.16 -13.92
CA LEU A 529 29.06 -5.27 -13.02
C LEU A 529 29.74 -6.09 -11.91
N GLU A 530 29.08 -7.11 -11.38
CA GLU A 530 29.69 -8.04 -10.40
C GLU A 530 30.86 -8.83 -11.01
N CYS A 531 30.70 -9.36 -12.22
CA CYS A 531 31.79 -10.03 -12.94
C CYS A 531 32.94 -9.07 -13.17
N ARG A 532 32.67 -7.83 -13.55
CA ARG A 532 33.70 -6.83 -13.78
C ARG A 532 34.49 -6.48 -12.50
N LEU A 533 33.81 -6.41 -11.35
CA LEU A 533 34.50 -6.26 -10.05
C LEU A 533 35.42 -7.45 -9.77
N ALA A 534 35.01 -8.66 -10.13
CA ALA A 534 35.79 -9.89 -9.92
C ALA A 534 36.96 -10.05 -10.90
N ASP A 535 36.84 -9.57 -12.14
CA ASP A 535 37.84 -9.76 -13.20
C ASP A 535 38.82 -8.61 -13.30
N GLU A 536 38.40 -7.36 -12.98
CA GLU A 536 39.19 -6.15 -13.16
C GLU A 536 39.55 -5.51 -11.81
N PRO A 537 40.73 -5.78 -11.21
CA PRO A 537 41.13 -5.21 -9.93
C PRO A 537 41.19 -3.68 -9.94
N GLY A 538 41.56 -3.04 -11.09
CA GLY A 538 41.53 -1.59 -11.25
C GLY A 538 40.13 -0.99 -11.15
N PHE A 539 39.12 -1.63 -11.74
CA PHE A 539 37.73 -1.18 -11.61
C PHE A 539 37.23 -1.29 -10.16
N PHE A 540 37.55 -2.39 -9.46
CA PHE A 540 37.26 -2.51 -8.03
C PHE A 540 37.91 -1.38 -7.21
N CYS A 541 39.17 -1.08 -7.44
CA CYS A 541 39.86 0.01 -6.75
C CYS A 541 39.25 1.39 -7.04
N GLU A 542 38.78 1.64 -8.27
CA GLU A 542 38.08 2.85 -8.64
C GLU A 542 36.73 2.95 -7.87
N VAL A 543 35.98 1.88 -7.84
CA VAL A 543 34.71 1.78 -7.10
C VAL A 543 34.92 2.07 -5.61
N ILE A 544 35.94 1.50 -4.98
CA ILE A 544 36.31 1.77 -3.58
C ILE A 544 36.58 3.25 -3.35
N ARG A 545 37.34 3.90 -4.22
CA ARG A 545 37.66 5.35 -4.11
C ARG A 545 36.44 6.25 -4.25
N LEU A 546 35.44 5.84 -5.02
CA LEU A 546 34.22 6.63 -5.18
C LEU A 546 33.31 6.59 -3.92
N VAL A 547 33.42 5.54 -3.11
CA VAL A 547 32.57 5.34 -1.92
C VAL A 547 33.26 5.77 -0.64
N PHE A 548 34.52 5.40 -0.48
CA PHE A 548 35.24 5.52 0.79
C PHE A 548 36.29 6.61 0.74
N ARG A 549 36.45 7.32 1.84
CA ARG A 549 37.53 8.33 1.99
C ARG A 549 38.89 7.65 2.24
N SER A 550 39.91 8.22 1.66
CA SER A 550 41.29 7.79 1.93
C SER A 550 41.69 8.08 3.38
N LYS A 551 42.41 7.15 4.01
CA LYS A 551 43.07 7.43 5.30
C LYS A 551 44.16 8.51 5.24
N ASN A 552 44.64 8.78 4.03
CA ASN A 552 45.69 9.78 3.77
C ASN A 552 45.10 11.18 3.52
N GLU A 553 43.81 11.35 3.39
CA GLU A 553 43.15 12.65 3.18
C GLU A 553 43.02 13.44 4.47
N ILE A 554 43.42 14.72 4.40
CA ILE A 554 43.15 15.71 5.43
C ILE A 554 41.63 15.99 5.39
N GLN A 555 40.96 15.97 6.54
CA GLN A 555 39.53 16.27 6.65
C GLN A 555 39.23 17.65 6.03
N THR A 556 38.64 17.65 4.83
CA THR A 556 38.06 18.85 4.22
C THR A 556 36.65 19.08 4.74
N THR A 557 36.34 20.32 5.08
CA THR A 557 35.01 20.74 5.57
C THR A 557 33.99 20.91 4.43
N GLU A 558 34.35 20.63 3.19
CA GLU A 558 33.45 20.74 2.04
C GLU A 558 32.54 19.52 1.95
N GLU A 559 31.25 19.77 1.95
CA GLU A 559 30.27 18.71 1.70
C GLU A 559 30.27 18.28 0.22
N PRO A 560 30.24 16.98 -0.07
CA PRO A 560 30.16 16.50 -1.46
C PRO A 560 28.85 16.95 -2.12
N THR A 561 28.91 17.22 -3.42
CA THR A 561 27.74 17.61 -4.22
C THR A 561 26.67 16.49 -4.18
N GLU A 562 25.40 16.86 -4.37
CA GLU A 562 24.29 15.87 -4.41
C GLU A 562 24.50 14.81 -5.51
N GLN A 563 25.13 15.18 -6.63
CA GLN A 563 25.49 14.22 -7.67
C GLN A 563 26.55 13.22 -7.18
N ALA A 564 27.57 13.69 -6.48
CA ALA A 564 28.60 12.82 -5.92
C ALA A 564 28.00 11.87 -4.85
N LYS A 565 27.10 12.37 -4.00
CA LYS A 565 26.37 11.54 -3.01
C LYS A 565 25.55 10.44 -3.70
N ARG A 566 24.84 10.76 -4.79
CA ARG A 566 24.04 9.76 -5.56
C ARG A 566 24.95 8.71 -6.21
N VAL A 567 26.04 9.10 -6.82
CA VAL A 567 27.02 8.16 -7.41
C VAL A 567 27.58 7.26 -6.33
N ALA A 568 28.04 7.81 -5.21
CA ALA A 568 28.58 7.03 -4.09
C ALA A 568 27.55 6.04 -3.51
N ALA A 569 26.27 6.45 -3.38
CA ALA A 569 25.20 5.57 -2.92
C ALA A 569 24.94 4.39 -3.88
N ASN A 570 24.94 4.64 -5.19
CA ASN A 570 24.78 3.58 -6.20
C ASN A 570 25.97 2.61 -6.19
N VAL A 571 27.19 3.16 -6.12
CA VAL A 571 28.41 2.35 -6.08
C VAL A 571 28.49 1.54 -4.77
N TYR A 572 28.09 2.11 -3.63
CA TYR A 572 28.00 1.38 -2.37
C TYR A 572 27.02 0.21 -2.48
N ARG A 573 25.87 0.41 -3.16
CA ARG A 573 24.91 -0.65 -3.41
C ARG A 573 25.53 -1.77 -4.26
N LEU A 574 26.28 -1.44 -5.32
CA LEU A 574 27.00 -2.45 -6.11
C LEU A 574 27.92 -3.31 -5.24
N LEU A 575 28.68 -2.69 -4.34
CA LEU A 575 29.56 -3.41 -3.41
C LEU A 575 28.77 -4.28 -2.41
N SER A 576 27.63 -3.80 -1.94
CA SER A 576 26.79 -4.56 -0.99
C SER A 576 26.04 -5.73 -1.62
N GLU A 577 25.72 -5.65 -2.92
CA GLU A 577 25.09 -6.73 -3.68
C GLU A 577 26.09 -7.68 -4.32
N TRP A 578 27.38 -7.37 -4.29
CA TRP A 578 28.43 -8.15 -4.95
C TRP A 578 28.57 -9.56 -4.38
N ARG A 579 28.27 -10.58 -5.20
CA ARG A 579 28.33 -12.01 -4.81
C ARG A 579 29.21 -12.87 -5.73
N THR A 580 29.88 -12.28 -6.70
CA THR A 580 30.78 -12.98 -7.61
C THR A 580 32.21 -12.78 -7.14
N PRO A 581 32.84 -13.73 -6.38
CA PRO A 581 34.19 -13.54 -5.85
C PRO A 581 35.25 -13.57 -6.96
N PRO A 582 36.36 -12.82 -6.81
CA PRO A 582 37.50 -12.91 -7.70
C PRO A 582 38.06 -14.35 -7.78
N GLY A 583 38.38 -14.80 -8.97
CA GLY A 583 38.79 -16.18 -9.22
C GLY A 583 37.70 -17.10 -9.71
N CYS A 584 36.42 -16.69 -9.72
CA CYS A 584 35.32 -17.39 -10.38
C CYS A 584 35.50 -17.29 -11.91
N LEU A 585 35.49 -18.39 -12.61
CA LEU A 585 35.56 -18.46 -14.07
C LEU A 585 34.15 -18.62 -14.66
N GLN A 586 33.98 -18.28 -15.95
CA GLN A 586 32.70 -18.35 -16.65
C GLN A 586 32.10 -19.78 -16.71
N ASP A 587 32.89 -20.80 -16.59
CA ASP A 587 32.48 -22.20 -16.54
C ASP A 587 32.06 -22.68 -15.14
N GLY A 588 32.08 -21.80 -14.16
CA GLY A 588 31.73 -22.06 -12.77
C GLY A 588 32.87 -22.67 -11.93
N SER A 589 34.07 -22.90 -12.53
CA SER A 589 35.28 -23.31 -11.79
C SER A 589 35.88 -22.10 -11.03
N TYR A 590 36.76 -22.41 -10.08
CA TYR A 590 37.45 -21.41 -9.27
C TYR A 590 38.94 -21.52 -9.36
N ASP A 591 39.63 -20.45 -9.78
CA ASP A 591 41.06 -20.41 -9.99
C ASP A 591 41.77 -19.60 -8.90
N GLY A 592 42.62 -20.25 -8.13
CA GLY A 592 43.35 -19.61 -7.04
C GLY A 592 44.50 -18.72 -7.48
N ASP A 593 45.09 -18.93 -8.66
CA ASP A 593 46.16 -18.10 -9.19
C ASP A 593 45.56 -16.75 -9.68
N VAL A 594 44.36 -16.80 -10.31
CA VAL A 594 43.62 -15.62 -10.68
C VAL A 594 43.28 -14.81 -9.43
N LEU A 595 42.74 -15.43 -8.36
CA LEU A 595 42.49 -14.76 -7.08
C LEU A 595 43.76 -14.11 -6.53
N ALA A 596 44.88 -14.84 -6.50
CA ALA A 596 46.11 -14.29 -5.92
C ALA A 596 46.65 -13.09 -6.68
N VAL A 597 46.66 -13.16 -8.04
CA VAL A 597 47.07 -12.01 -8.89
C VAL A 597 46.16 -10.81 -8.69
N TRP A 598 44.83 -11.04 -8.64
CA TRP A 598 43.84 -9.98 -8.41
C TRP A 598 44.06 -9.31 -7.04
N LEU A 599 44.24 -10.08 -5.96
CA LEU A 599 44.50 -9.58 -4.62
C LEU A 599 45.78 -8.77 -4.54
N GLU A 600 46.88 -9.19 -5.17
CA GLU A 600 48.16 -8.44 -5.17
C GLU A 600 48.02 -7.11 -5.88
N ALA A 601 47.24 -7.05 -6.99
CA ALA A 601 46.97 -5.79 -7.68
C ALA A 601 46.17 -4.82 -6.79
N VAL A 602 45.10 -5.29 -6.15
CA VAL A 602 44.27 -4.48 -5.25
C VAL A 602 45.08 -4.02 -4.02
N LYS A 603 45.84 -4.93 -3.39
CA LYS A 603 46.70 -4.56 -2.25
C LYS A 603 47.65 -3.45 -2.58
N LYS A 604 48.33 -3.54 -3.72
CA LYS A 604 49.26 -2.49 -4.18
C LYS A 604 48.56 -1.16 -4.36
N GLU A 605 47.51 -1.09 -5.17
CA GLU A 605 46.79 0.13 -5.51
C GLU A 605 46.10 0.75 -4.31
N CYS A 606 45.42 -0.03 -3.50
CA CYS A 606 44.70 0.45 -2.32
C CYS A 606 45.64 0.87 -1.19
N THR A 607 46.86 0.33 -1.09
CA THR A 607 47.86 0.81 -0.14
C THR A 607 48.36 2.19 -0.55
N GLU A 608 48.67 2.39 -1.84
CA GLU A 608 49.13 3.69 -2.37
C GLU A 608 48.06 4.77 -2.16
N THR A 609 46.80 4.44 -2.30
CA THR A 609 45.66 5.38 -2.19
C THR A 609 45.10 5.52 -0.77
N GLY A 610 45.58 4.74 0.21
CA GLY A 610 45.11 4.79 1.61
C GLY A 610 43.76 4.12 1.85
N HIS A 611 43.33 3.16 0.98
CA HIS A 611 42.05 2.46 1.09
C HIS A 611 42.21 0.96 1.43
N PHE A 612 43.42 0.52 1.79
CA PHE A 612 43.76 -0.91 1.97
C PHE A 612 42.78 -1.66 2.89
N ASP A 613 42.51 -1.15 4.09
CA ASP A 613 41.71 -1.92 5.07
C ASP A 613 40.26 -2.04 4.64
N VAL A 614 39.66 -0.97 4.10
CA VAL A 614 38.25 -1.04 3.63
C VAL A 614 38.13 -1.94 2.38
N ALA A 615 39.08 -1.88 1.46
CA ALA A 615 39.10 -2.75 0.31
C ALA A 615 39.20 -4.22 0.73
N MET A 616 40.11 -4.54 1.65
CA MET A 616 40.26 -5.93 2.15
C MET A 616 39.01 -6.38 2.92
N SER A 617 38.35 -5.50 3.67
CA SER A 617 37.08 -5.84 4.34
C SER A 617 35.98 -6.19 3.33
N ILE A 618 35.83 -5.42 2.26
CA ILE A 618 34.83 -5.71 1.20
C ILE A 618 35.17 -7.05 0.49
N VAL A 619 36.44 -7.28 0.18
CA VAL A 619 36.88 -8.55 -0.39
C VAL A 619 36.53 -9.71 0.55
N GLY A 620 36.76 -9.54 1.86
CA GLY A 620 36.37 -10.55 2.84
C GLY A 620 34.88 -10.88 2.77
N GLN A 621 34.02 -9.89 2.66
CA GLN A 621 32.57 -10.08 2.56
C GLN A 621 32.17 -10.89 1.32
N VAL A 622 32.80 -10.67 0.17
CA VAL A 622 32.45 -11.42 -1.05
C VAL A 622 33.01 -12.85 -1.04
N LEU A 623 34.11 -13.10 -0.36
CA LEU A 623 34.70 -14.45 -0.29
C LEU A 623 33.80 -15.50 0.38
N ILE A 624 32.75 -15.10 1.10
CA ILE A 624 31.74 -16.05 1.62
C ILE A 624 30.97 -16.77 0.51
N TYR A 625 30.95 -16.21 -0.71
CA TYR A 625 30.27 -16.77 -1.88
C TYR A 625 31.17 -17.64 -2.76
N THR A 626 32.40 -17.92 -2.32
CA THR A 626 33.25 -18.85 -3.06
C THR A 626 32.64 -20.24 -3.11
N PRO A 627 32.75 -20.97 -4.22
CA PRO A 627 32.23 -22.33 -4.32
C PRO A 627 32.90 -23.25 -3.30
N ALA A 628 32.19 -24.32 -2.95
CA ALA A 628 32.78 -25.36 -2.12
C ALA A 628 34.02 -25.99 -2.84
N ASP A 629 35.00 -26.40 -2.04
CA ASP A 629 36.17 -27.05 -2.57
C ASP A 629 35.82 -28.46 -3.13
N PRO A 630 36.39 -28.90 -4.26
CA PRO A 630 36.19 -30.24 -4.81
C PRO A 630 36.48 -31.37 -3.81
N ASP A 631 37.39 -31.16 -2.85
CA ASP A 631 37.72 -32.15 -1.81
C ASP A 631 36.77 -32.09 -0.58
N GLY A 632 35.66 -31.35 -0.67
CA GLY A 632 34.59 -31.39 0.30
C GLY A 632 34.64 -30.32 1.41
N LEU A 633 35.57 -29.35 1.35
CA LEU A 633 35.53 -28.19 2.23
C LEU A 633 34.35 -27.28 1.81
N TRP A 634 33.68 -26.67 2.79
CA TRP A 634 32.55 -25.78 2.54
C TRP A 634 32.96 -24.44 1.90
N ILE A 635 34.24 -24.07 1.94
CA ILE A 635 34.85 -22.92 1.29
C ILE A 635 36.01 -23.43 0.41
N HIS A 636 36.24 -22.81 -0.74
CA HIS A 636 37.31 -23.22 -1.60
C HIS A 636 38.70 -23.03 -0.94
N ARG A 637 39.58 -24.04 -1.03
CA ARG A 637 40.91 -24.04 -0.38
C ARG A 637 41.76 -22.82 -0.68
N TYR A 638 41.67 -22.26 -1.89
CA TYR A 638 42.42 -21.07 -2.26
C TYR A 638 41.94 -19.85 -1.50
N ALA A 639 40.63 -19.64 -1.34
CA ALA A 639 40.08 -18.56 -0.51
C ALA A 639 40.48 -18.76 0.96
N ALA A 640 40.37 -20.00 1.49
CA ALA A 640 40.82 -20.33 2.85
C ALA A 640 42.29 -20.03 3.07
N LYS A 641 43.17 -20.30 2.08
CA LYS A 641 44.60 -19.99 2.11
C LYS A 641 44.85 -18.49 2.17
N GLU A 642 44.13 -17.68 1.40
CA GLU A 642 44.28 -16.23 1.42
C GLU A 642 43.81 -15.65 2.76
N LEU A 643 42.66 -16.09 3.25
CA LEU A 643 42.14 -15.67 4.58
C LEU A 643 43.05 -16.09 5.76
N ASN A 644 43.86 -17.13 5.59
CA ASN A 644 44.77 -17.64 6.62
C ASN A 644 46.08 -16.81 6.73
N LYS A 645 46.42 -15.94 5.78
CA LYS A 645 47.63 -15.11 5.80
C LYS A 645 47.62 -14.15 7.01
N LYS A 646 48.82 -13.86 7.56
CA LYS A 646 48.92 -13.04 8.80
C LYS A 646 48.54 -11.57 8.61
N ASP A 647 48.78 -11.02 7.44
CA ASP A 647 48.68 -9.60 7.06
C ASP A 647 47.28 -9.19 6.55
N VAL A 648 46.28 -10.05 6.65
CA VAL A 648 44.93 -9.82 6.10
C VAL A 648 43.84 -9.75 7.19
N GLY A 649 44.12 -9.09 8.30
CA GLY A 649 43.18 -8.93 9.42
C GLY A 649 41.84 -8.33 8.96
N ALA A 650 41.88 -7.21 8.25
CA ALA A 650 40.66 -6.55 7.74
C ALA A 650 39.83 -7.46 6.79
N MET A 651 40.49 -8.32 5.99
CA MET A 651 39.77 -9.27 5.12
C MET A 651 39.05 -10.35 5.95
N ARG A 652 39.65 -10.83 7.05
CA ARG A 652 38.97 -11.74 7.97
C ARG A 652 37.81 -11.11 8.73
N GLU A 653 37.95 -9.86 9.16
CA GLU A 653 36.87 -9.10 9.77
C GLU A 653 35.69 -8.94 8.78
N GLY A 654 36.00 -8.59 7.52
CA GLY A 654 35.00 -8.53 6.48
C GLY A 654 34.31 -9.86 6.22
N PHE A 655 35.07 -10.95 6.19
CA PHE A 655 34.54 -12.30 6.03
C PHE A 655 33.60 -12.69 7.19
N ASN A 656 34.00 -12.38 8.43
CA ASN A 656 33.14 -12.58 9.61
C ASN A 656 31.84 -11.77 9.52
N THR A 657 31.94 -10.48 9.13
CA THR A 657 30.79 -9.61 8.92
C THR A 657 29.86 -10.15 7.84
N GLY A 658 30.41 -10.63 6.73
CA GLY A 658 29.63 -11.24 5.66
C GLY A 658 28.89 -12.49 6.10
N LEU A 659 29.51 -13.38 6.86
CA LEU A 659 28.87 -14.56 7.44
C LEU A 659 27.77 -14.19 8.45
N PHE A 660 28.00 -13.21 9.30
CA PHE A 660 27.02 -12.72 10.26
C PHE A 660 25.79 -12.14 9.53
N ASN A 661 26.01 -11.26 8.57
CA ASN A 661 24.96 -10.63 7.79
C ASN A 661 24.19 -11.62 6.90
N SER A 662 24.79 -12.74 6.51
CA SER A 662 24.13 -13.77 5.69
C SER A 662 22.93 -14.43 6.37
N ARG A 663 22.80 -14.28 7.70
CA ARG A 663 21.62 -14.71 8.45
C ARG A 663 20.34 -13.99 8.02
N GLY A 664 20.48 -12.70 7.66
CA GLY A 664 19.34 -11.85 7.28
C GLY A 664 18.44 -11.48 8.47
N VAL A 665 17.22 -11.03 8.16
CA VAL A 665 16.20 -10.69 9.17
C VAL A 665 15.62 -11.98 9.75
N HIS A 666 15.61 -12.12 11.06
CA HIS A 666 15.14 -13.31 11.78
C HIS A 666 14.14 -12.92 12.86
N GLY A 667 13.24 -13.85 13.18
CA GLY A 667 12.28 -13.70 14.28
C GLY A 667 12.85 -14.19 15.63
N PHE A 668 12.11 -13.96 16.70
CA PHE A 668 12.47 -14.46 18.03
C PHE A 668 12.38 -16.00 18.05
N SER A 669 13.51 -16.68 18.31
CA SER A 669 13.66 -18.13 18.21
C SER A 669 13.88 -18.84 19.57
N ASN A 670 13.79 -18.12 20.72
CA ASN A 670 14.20 -18.61 22.04
C ASN A 670 15.64 -19.19 22.05
N GLY A 671 16.53 -18.59 21.26
CA GLY A 671 17.92 -19.01 21.14
C GLY A 671 18.12 -20.34 20.39
N LYS A 672 17.11 -20.89 19.73
CA LYS A 672 17.25 -22.15 18.99
C LYS A 672 18.06 -21.95 17.72
N GLU A 673 17.75 -20.93 16.96
CA GLU A 673 18.44 -20.61 15.70
C GLU A 673 19.90 -20.22 15.96
N GLU A 674 20.15 -19.43 17.00
CA GLU A 674 21.49 -19.02 17.42
C GLU A 674 22.34 -20.25 17.81
N ARG A 675 21.75 -21.24 18.52
CA ARG A 675 22.44 -22.51 18.83
C ARG A 675 22.77 -23.32 17.58
N GLU A 676 21.86 -23.39 16.61
CA GLU A 676 22.10 -24.08 15.37
C GLU A 676 23.22 -23.41 14.56
N LEU A 677 23.25 -22.07 14.51
CA LEU A 677 24.32 -21.30 13.87
C LEU A 677 25.66 -21.47 14.59
N ALA A 678 25.71 -21.41 15.91
CA ALA A 678 26.90 -21.64 16.68
C ALA A 678 27.49 -23.05 16.40
N ASN A 679 26.65 -24.08 16.39
CA ASN A 679 27.07 -25.45 16.07
C ASN A 679 27.57 -25.56 14.62
N LYS A 680 26.88 -24.93 13.67
CA LYS A 680 27.30 -24.89 12.26
C LYS A 680 28.70 -24.32 12.13
N TYR A 681 28.97 -23.13 12.73
CA TYR A 681 30.27 -22.47 12.58
C TYR A 681 31.37 -23.20 13.36
N ARG A 682 31.07 -23.88 14.46
CA ARG A 682 32.03 -24.77 15.13
C ARG A 682 32.44 -25.96 14.23
N SER A 683 31.44 -26.62 13.66
CA SER A 683 31.71 -27.73 12.73
C SER A 683 32.50 -27.26 11.50
N GLN A 684 32.16 -26.11 10.95
CA GLN A 684 32.93 -25.53 9.85
C GLN A 684 34.37 -25.17 10.23
N ALA A 685 34.59 -24.68 11.45
CA ALA A 685 35.93 -24.39 11.97
C ALA A 685 36.80 -25.67 12.08
N GLU A 686 36.21 -26.80 12.46
CA GLU A 686 36.90 -28.10 12.52
C GLU A 686 37.36 -28.56 11.13
N THR A 687 36.52 -28.36 10.11
CA THR A 687 36.88 -28.77 8.72
C THR A 687 38.03 -27.95 8.13
N VAL A 688 38.25 -26.72 8.62
CA VAL A 688 39.33 -25.83 8.14
C VAL A 688 40.43 -25.64 9.19
N GLU A 689 40.65 -26.59 10.09
CA GLU A 689 41.62 -26.50 11.19
C GLU A 689 43.07 -26.29 10.72
N SER A 690 43.40 -26.78 9.54
CA SER A 690 44.70 -26.54 8.89
C SER A 690 44.93 -25.07 8.50
N PHE A 691 43.85 -24.25 8.45
CA PHE A 691 43.86 -22.82 8.21
C PHE A 691 43.56 -22.07 9.53
N PHE A 692 44.52 -22.09 10.44
CA PHE A 692 44.38 -21.69 11.83
C PHE A 692 43.67 -20.32 12.03
N SER A 693 44.10 -19.31 11.28
CA SER A 693 43.53 -17.94 11.41
C SER A 693 42.07 -17.90 10.99
N LEU A 694 41.69 -18.65 9.95
CA LEU A 694 40.29 -18.77 9.49
C LEU A 694 39.45 -19.56 10.53
N ALA A 695 39.99 -20.71 11.01
CA ALA A 695 39.29 -21.49 12.05
C ALA A 695 39.02 -20.67 13.33
N THR A 696 39.95 -19.75 13.70
CA THR A 696 39.77 -18.86 14.85
C THR A 696 38.60 -17.92 14.64
N VAL A 697 38.47 -17.27 13.49
CA VAL A 697 37.34 -16.36 13.16
C VAL A 697 36.00 -17.09 13.25
N LEU A 698 35.90 -18.33 12.75
CA LEU A 698 34.65 -19.11 12.85
C LEU A 698 34.31 -19.50 14.28
N ARG A 699 35.31 -19.79 15.12
CA ARG A 699 35.10 -20.06 16.55
C ARG A 699 34.64 -18.80 17.30
N GLU A 700 35.19 -17.63 16.96
CA GLU A 700 34.74 -16.34 17.50
C GLU A 700 33.31 -16.05 17.12
N LEU A 701 32.94 -16.26 15.85
CA LEU A 701 31.56 -16.13 15.38
C LEU A 701 30.58 -17.06 16.09
N ALA A 702 30.96 -18.34 16.27
CA ALA A 702 30.17 -19.31 17.03
C ALA A 702 29.97 -18.86 18.50
N THR A 703 31.03 -18.28 19.11
CA THR A 703 30.97 -17.77 20.47
C THR A 703 30.05 -16.55 20.57
N SER A 704 30.02 -15.67 19.56
CA SER A 704 29.09 -14.54 19.50
C SER A 704 27.63 -15.01 19.50
N TYR A 705 27.28 -16.02 18.71
CA TYR A 705 25.93 -16.61 18.72
C TYR A 705 25.59 -17.28 20.06
N GLU A 706 26.54 -17.91 20.74
CA GLU A 706 26.32 -18.47 22.08
C GLU A 706 26.05 -17.38 23.14
N HIS A 707 26.67 -16.23 23.00
CA HIS A 707 26.37 -15.06 23.84
C HIS A 707 24.96 -14.53 23.59
N GLU A 708 24.51 -14.47 22.34
CA GLU A 708 23.13 -14.11 22.00
C GLU A 708 22.12 -15.09 22.61
N VAL A 709 22.39 -16.40 22.59
CA VAL A 709 21.57 -17.40 23.29
C VAL A 709 21.41 -17.09 24.78
N ARG A 710 22.47 -16.66 25.45
CA ARG A 710 22.43 -16.36 26.90
C ARG A 710 21.65 -15.06 27.15
N GLY A 711 21.76 -14.07 26.29
CA GLY A 711 20.99 -12.84 26.37
C GLY A 711 19.49 -13.02 26.10
N ASN A 712 19.14 -13.94 25.20
CA ASN A 712 17.74 -14.26 24.88
C ASN A 712 17.08 -15.23 25.88
N ASN A 713 17.84 -15.91 26.74
CA ASN A 713 17.31 -16.78 27.80
C ASN A 713 17.02 -16.05 29.12
N THR A 714 17.32 -14.77 29.25
CA THR A 714 16.77 -13.93 30.31
C THR A 714 15.43 -13.42 29.82
N ASP A 715 14.37 -14.18 30.09
CA ASP A 715 12.99 -13.73 29.90
C ASP A 715 12.80 -12.49 30.81
N PRO A 716 12.55 -11.29 30.29
CA PRO A 716 12.27 -10.12 31.09
C PRO A 716 10.95 -10.22 31.88
N PHE A 717 10.25 -11.36 31.81
CA PHE A 717 8.96 -11.62 32.44
C PHE A 717 9.00 -12.76 33.48
N GLU A 718 10.18 -13.32 33.79
CA GLU A 718 10.33 -14.38 34.83
C GLU A 718 10.86 -13.85 36.19
N ASP A 719 10.76 -12.54 36.49
CA ASP A 719 10.95 -12.01 37.86
C ASP A 719 9.70 -11.30 38.35
#